data_7a6e0b1f5aae557ca9815e46c99a443c
#
_entry.id   7a6e0b1f5aae557ca9815e46c99a443c
#
_cell.length_a   1.000
_cell.length_b   1.000
_cell.length_c   1.000
_cell.angle_alpha   90.00
_cell.angle_beta   90.00
_cell.angle_gamma   90.00
#
_symmetry.space_group_name_H-M   'P 1'
#
loop_
_entity.id
_entity.type
_entity.pdbx_description
1 polymer ?
#
loop_
_entity_poly.entity_id
_entity_poly.type
_entity_poly.pdbx_seq_one_letter_code
_entity_poly.pdbx_strand_id
1 'polypeptide(L)'
;QGQPLRGKHILFCLRGLTKVSPYGIISLMPTVRENIAYTFEYFMLVYRGTLLKVARAVAIIALIALALEVFVFNINFFTSSGYRTINLDDRIQLQRNDEGAFLLTDVDHTLEFSSLNTEVRNIRIDFNADQPAQNIAVKIQFTYSAHQTYFDTTEYTVGIPDASVSTVVDPSKFINLQTAGYVENLRIEVVGEDVSYPILLNGVSLNAHRPFAFNPLRFVAVFGLLLLGYAFRPKSAIYRIRIVENPRKSKAGIIFAVAIELALTTTFLFYGSNLVGVATSSYNYGAWNGTSLVNTFEVGGDNAQQYAMLAQAMAKGQLYLEEEPPQWLKDMEDPYDKGARYEAQKETGEPYLFDVAYHDGHYYVYFGVVPVLLFYLPFYLLTGANFPTAIGVLVMALLFILGATALLDRFARYHFRSVSLGVYLLLQIPLVFCCGIMYLVKFPTFYSLPIMCGLAFSVWGLYCWMRSRLAAHKCGWLFAGSLCMALVAGCRPQLLVLSLLAFPLFWRPYITERRLFSPRGAREFACLAAPYLVVAAGIMWYNHARFGSFTDFGANYNLTVNDMTKRGWNIGRLAPALFAYFLQPPSATGVFPYLQPAPFDTTYMGQTIKEVTFGGIFACLPVLWILPFSRRILKLRISQRSTRTIAGVIVVL
;
A
#
# COMPACT_ATOMS: atom_id res chain seq x y z
N GLN A 1 -45.10 -26.93 -18.39
CA GLN A 1 -45.18 -27.71 -17.13
C GLN A 1 -44.07 -28.74 -17.17
N GLY A 2 -42.89 -28.44 -16.65
CA GLY A 2 -41.73 -29.31 -16.57
C GLY A 2 -41.12 -29.25 -15.20
N GLN A 3 -41.33 -30.25 -14.38
CA GLN A 3 -40.63 -30.40 -13.10
C GLN A 3 -39.16 -30.80 -13.33
N PRO A 4 -38.22 -30.32 -12.49
CA PRO A 4 -36.82 -30.68 -12.60
C PRO A 4 -36.55 -32.06 -12.00
N LEU A 5 -36.00 -32.97 -12.80
CA LEU A 5 -35.45 -34.24 -12.37
C LEU A 5 -34.29 -34.02 -11.37
N ARG A 6 -34.57 -34.24 -10.10
CA ARG A 6 -33.61 -34.16 -8.99
C ARG A 6 -32.81 -35.46 -8.85
N GLY A 7 -31.49 -35.35 -8.89
CA GLY A 7 -30.57 -36.00 -7.93
C GLY A 7 -30.43 -37.53 -7.85
N LYS A 8 -31.21 -38.35 -8.56
CA LYS A 8 -31.15 -39.82 -8.40
C LYS A 8 -30.23 -40.53 -9.41
N HIS A 9 -29.85 -39.90 -10.50
CA HIS A 9 -29.03 -40.55 -11.53
C HIS A 9 -27.52 -40.55 -11.29
N ILE A 10 -27.00 -39.67 -10.41
CA ILE A 10 -25.56 -39.64 -10.10
C ILE A 10 -25.14 -40.81 -9.18
N LEU A 11 -26.06 -41.32 -8.37
CA LEU A 11 -25.76 -42.46 -7.49
C LEU A 11 -25.76 -43.81 -8.26
N PHE A 12 -26.36 -43.89 -9.44
CA PHE A 12 -26.39 -45.13 -10.23
C PHE A 12 -25.10 -45.41 -11.00
N CYS A 13 -24.37 -44.34 -11.40
CA CYS A 13 -23.07 -44.51 -12.07
C CYS A 13 -21.94 -44.95 -11.13
N LEU A 14 -22.04 -44.67 -9.82
CA LEU A 14 -21.02 -45.05 -8.85
C LEU A 14 -21.19 -46.50 -8.30
N ARG A 15 -22.37 -47.12 -8.49
CA ARG A 15 -22.62 -48.52 -8.09
C ARG A 15 -22.13 -49.58 -9.09
N GLY A 16 -21.75 -49.15 -10.31
CA GLY A 16 -21.16 -50.05 -11.31
C GLY A 16 -19.68 -50.39 -11.13
N LEU A 17 -19.01 -49.75 -10.17
CA LEU A 17 -17.55 -49.86 -9.97
C LEU A 17 -17.12 -50.95 -8.95
N THR A 18 -18.04 -51.78 -8.44
CA THR A 18 -17.69 -52.84 -7.48
C THR A 18 -17.91 -54.25 -8.03
N LYS A 19 -17.36 -54.55 -9.19
CA LYS A 19 -17.04 -55.93 -9.59
C LYS A 19 -15.57 -56.00 -9.96
N VAL A 20 -14.74 -56.30 -8.97
CA VAL A 20 -13.32 -56.59 -9.15
C VAL A 20 -13.18 -58.02 -9.66
N SER A 21 -12.69 -58.16 -10.87
CA SER A 21 -12.20 -59.45 -11.42
C SER A 21 -10.67 -59.48 -11.27
N PRO A 22 -10.04 -60.62 -10.96
CA PRO A 22 -8.61 -60.68 -10.64
C PRO A 22 -7.63 -60.50 -11.82
N TYR A 23 -8.12 -60.17 -13.01
CA TYR A 23 -7.30 -60.03 -14.22
C TYR A 23 -7.53 -58.67 -14.92
N GLY A 24 -7.17 -57.57 -14.36
CA GLY A 24 -7.44 -56.45 -15.20
C GLY A 24 -7.08 -55.05 -14.74
N ILE A 25 -5.83 -54.72 -14.59
CA ILE A 25 -5.38 -53.32 -14.48
C ILE A 25 -5.30 -52.64 -15.87
N ILE A 26 -5.27 -53.39 -16.97
CA ILE A 26 -5.10 -52.84 -18.34
C ILE A 26 -6.44 -52.50 -19.03
N SER A 27 -7.60 -53.01 -18.56
CA SER A 27 -8.90 -52.69 -19.18
C SER A 27 -9.66 -51.52 -18.56
N LEU A 28 -9.16 -50.93 -17.48
CA LEU A 28 -9.81 -49.81 -16.78
C LEU A 28 -9.53 -48.43 -17.43
N MET A 29 -8.48 -48.30 -18.20
CA MET A 29 -8.13 -47.00 -18.82
C MET A 29 -9.10 -46.56 -19.95
N PRO A 30 -9.62 -47.44 -20.84
CA PRO A 30 -10.60 -47.02 -21.84
C PRO A 30 -11.91 -46.55 -21.22
N THR A 31 -12.42 -47.28 -20.23
CA THR A 31 -13.69 -46.99 -19.55
C THR A 31 -13.65 -45.73 -18.70
N VAL A 32 -12.52 -45.36 -18.09
CA VAL A 32 -12.34 -44.10 -17.39
C VAL A 32 -12.30 -42.94 -18.38
N ARG A 33 -11.61 -43.11 -19.51
CA ARG A 33 -11.53 -42.09 -20.58
C ARG A 33 -12.89 -41.86 -21.24
N GLU A 34 -13.65 -42.90 -21.49
CA GLU A 34 -15.02 -42.81 -22.02
C GLU A 34 -15.98 -42.18 -21.03
N ASN A 35 -15.91 -42.52 -19.74
CA ASN A 35 -16.71 -41.86 -18.71
C ASN A 35 -16.36 -40.38 -18.51
N ILE A 36 -15.10 -39.99 -18.61
CA ILE A 36 -14.68 -38.59 -18.57
C ILE A 36 -15.20 -37.86 -19.81
N ALA A 37 -15.07 -38.46 -21.01
CA ALA A 37 -15.59 -37.89 -22.26
C ALA A 37 -17.12 -37.71 -22.21
N TYR A 38 -17.86 -38.71 -21.76
CA TYR A 38 -19.31 -38.66 -21.60
C TYR A 38 -19.75 -37.63 -20.55
N THR A 39 -19.04 -37.56 -19.45
CA THR A 39 -19.29 -36.56 -18.41
C THR A 39 -19.02 -35.14 -18.92
N PHE A 40 -17.97 -34.97 -19.73
CA PHE A 40 -17.62 -33.70 -20.37
C PHE A 40 -18.66 -33.29 -21.45
N GLU A 41 -19.09 -34.23 -22.30
CA GLU A 41 -20.14 -33.99 -23.30
C GLU A 41 -21.47 -33.63 -22.63
N TYR A 42 -21.88 -34.38 -21.60
CA TYR A 42 -23.08 -34.06 -20.83
C TYR A 42 -22.98 -32.67 -20.15
N PHE A 43 -21.83 -32.38 -19.57
CA PHE A 43 -21.56 -31.04 -19.00
C PHE A 43 -21.66 -29.96 -20.07
N MET A 44 -21.03 -30.15 -21.22
CA MET A 44 -21.09 -29.21 -22.33
C MET A 44 -22.52 -29.04 -22.86
N LEU A 45 -23.31 -30.07 -22.98
CA LEU A 45 -24.70 -30.02 -23.43
C LEU A 45 -25.61 -29.27 -22.47
N VAL A 46 -25.48 -29.54 -21.17
CA VAL A 46 -26.31 -28.93 -20.12
C VAL A 46 -25.95 -27.45 -19.91
N TYR A 47 -24.65 -27.10 -20.00
CA TYR A 47 -24.17 -25.75 -19.73
C TYR A 47 -23.89 -24.91 -20.97
N ARG A 48 -24.07 -25.48 -22.20
CA ARG A 48 -23.78 -24.80 -23.48
C ARG A 48 -24.42 -23.40 -23.59
N GLY A 49 -25.71 -23.29 -23.22
CA GLY A 49 -26.41 -22.01 -23.27
C GLY A 49 -25.88 -20.97 -22.26
N THR A 50 -25.42 -21.45 -21.10
CA THR A 50 -24.82 -20.57 -20.08
C THR A 50 -23.40 -20.18 -20.47
N LEU A 51 -22.59 -21.12 -20.95
CA LEU A 51 -21.23 -20.87 -21.43
C LEU A 51 -21.22 -19.89 -22.61
N LEU A 52 -22.14 -20.02 -23.55
CA LEU A 52 -22.28 -19.08 -24.67
C LEU A 52 -22.65 -17.66 -24.20
N LYS A 53 -23.51 -17.53 -23.21
CA LYS A 53 -23.86 -16.22 -22.61
C LYS A 53 -22.67 -15.59 -21.92
N VAL A 54 -21.91 -16.37 -21.15
CA VAL A 54 -20.69 -15.91 -20.48
C VAL A 54 -19.61 -15.53 -21.52
N ALA A 55 -19.37 -16.38 -22.51
CA ALA A 55 -18.40 -16.09 -23.57
C ALA A 55 -18.75 -14.81 -24.34
N ARG A 56 -20.04 -14.61 -24.68
CA ARG A 56 -20.50 -13.34 -25.30
C ARG A 56 -20.25 -12.14 -24.38
N ALA A 57 -20.55 -12.26 -23.09
CA ALA A 57 -20.32 -11.17 -22.15
C ALA A 57 -18.81 -10.84 -22.03
N VAL A 58 -17.95 -11.86 -21.94
CA VAL A 58 -16.51 -11.69 -21.89
C VAL A 58 -15.99 -11.03 -23.18
N ALA A 59 -16.47 -11.46 -24.36
CA ALA A 59 -16.12 -10.87 -25.64
C ALA A 59 -16.54 -9.38 -25.73
N ILE A 60 -17.75 -9.05 -25.29
CA ILE A 60 -18.22 -7.66 -25.26
C ILE A 60 -17.36 -6.82 -24.32
N ILE A 61 -17.03 -7.34 -23.13
CA ILE A 61 -16.17 -6.65 -22.16
C ILE A 61 -14.76 -6.43 -22.73
N ALA A 62 -14.21 -7.43 -23.44
CA ALA A 62 -12.92 -7.28 -24.12
C ALA A 62 -12.95 -6.20 -25.21
N LEU A 63 -14.03 -6.15 -25.98
CA LEU A 63 -14.21 -5.10 -27.00
C LEU A 63 -14.36 -3.71 -26.36
N ILE A 64 -15.06 -3.60 -25.25
CA ILE A 64 -15.19 -2.32 -24.50
C ILE A 64 -13.81 -1.91 -23.97
N ALA A 65 -13.07 -2.83 -23.35
CA ALA A 65 -11.72 -2.55 -22.84
C ALA A 65 -10.78 -2.13 -23.98
N LEU A 66 -10.87 -2.78 -25.14
CA LEU A 66 -10.10 -2.41 -26.33
C LEU A 66 -10.49 -1.02 -26.85
N ALA A 67 -11.79 -0.73 -26.91
CA ALA A 67 -12.26 0.59 -27.33
C ALA A 67 -11.80 1.70 -26.36
N LEU A 68 -11.82 1.44 -25.07
CA LEU A 68 -11.28 2.38 -24.07
C LEU A 68 -9.77 2.58 -24.26
N GLU A 69 -9.01 1.50 -24.47
CA GLU A 69 -7.57 1.59 -24.70
C GLU A 69 -7.24 2.37 -25.96
N VAL A 70 -7.95 2.11 -27.05
CA VAL A 70 -7.70 2.76 -28.35
C VAL A 70 -8.17 4.22 -28.36
N PHE A 71 -9.42 4.49 -27.96
CA PHE A 71 -10.04 5.80 -28.18
C PHE A 71 -9.95 6.74 -26.98
N VAL A 72 -9.97 6.20 -25.75
CA VAL A 72 -9.95 7.04 -24.54
C VAL A 72 -8.51 7.25 -24.07
N PHE A 73 -7.75 6.19 -23.86
CA PHE A 73 -6.37 6.32 -23.37
C PHE A 73 -5.37 6.79 -24.41
N ASN A 74 -5.71 6.66 -25.69
CA ASN A 74 -4.94 7.20 -26.79
C ASN A 74 -5.61 8.42 -27.45
N ILE A 75 -6.49 9.14 -26.72
CA ILE A 75 -7.18 10.32 -27.26
C ILE A 75 -6.20 11.37 -27.81
N ASN A 76 -5.06 11.54 -27.16
CA ASN A 76 -4.02 12.49 -27.55
C ASN A 76 -3.36 12.15 -28.90
N PHE A 77 -3.32 10.87 -29.29
CA PHE A 77 -2.90 10.48 -30.63
C PHE A 77 -3.85 11.07 -31.70
N PHE A 78 -5.15 10.89 -31.51
CA PHE A 78 -6.16 11.38 -32.43
C PHE A 78 -6.24 12.92 -32.47
N THR A 79 -6.21 13.56 -31.28
CA THR A 79 -6.31 15.03 -31.20
C THR A 79 -5.07 15.74 -31.71
N SER A 80 -3.89 15.13 -31.57
CA SER A 80 -2.63 15.72 -32.06
C SER A 80 -2.35 15.47 -33.54
N SER A 81 -3.14 14.63 -34.22
CA SER A 81 -2.91 14.30 -35.64
C SER A 81 -3.00 15.51 -36.58
N GLY A 82 -3.76 16.53 -36.19
CA GLY A 82 -3.89 17.78 -36.95
C GLY A 82 -2.91 18.89 -36.53
N TYR A 83 -1.99 18.62 -35.61
CA TYR A 83 -1.05 19.65 -35.15
C TYR A 83 0.08 19.84 -36.16
N ARG A 84 0.48 21.11 -36.32
CA ARG A 84 1.71 21.44 -37.05
C ARG A 84 2.86 21.50 -36.05
N THR A 85 3.74 20.53 -36.12
CA THR A 85 4.93 20.49 -35.26
C THR A 85 5.88 21.63 -35.61
N ILE A 86 6.36 22.33 -34.58
CA ILE A 86 7.35 23.40 -34.71
C ILE A 86 8.60 22.93 -33.96
N ASN A 87 9.68 22.73 -34.69
CA ASN A 87 10.97 22.36 -34.11
C ASN A 87 11.69 23.63 -33.61
N LEU A 88 12.26 23.58 -32.42
CA LEU A 88 12.96 24.67 -31.80
C LEU A 88 14.48 24.45 -31.67
N ASP A 89 15.01 23.38 -32.26
CA ASP A 89 16.43 22.98 -32.11
C ASP A 89 17.39 24.06 -32.59
N ASP A 90 17.03 24.79 -33.65
CA ASP A 90 17.84 25.90 -34.18
C ASP A 90 17.86 27.14 -33.24
N ARG A 91 16.97 27.17 -32.25
CA ARG A 91 16.84 28.27 -31.29
C ARG A 91 17.43 27.95 -29.91
N ILE A 92 17.93 26.73 -29.72
CA ILE A 92 18.55 26.31 -28.45
C ILE A 92 19.97 26.89 -28.40
N GLN A 93 20.24 27.70 -27.37
CA GLN A 93 21.53 28.37 -27.14
C GLN A 93 22.35 27.63 -26.06
N LEU A 94 22.51 26.33 -26.20
CA LEU A 94 23.32 25.51 -25.29
C LEU A 94 24.53 24.95 -26.05
N GLN A 95 25.56 24.60 -25.29
CA GLN A 95 26.71 23.87 -25.82
C GLN A 95 26.26 22.49 -26.31
N ARG A 96 26.94 21.99 -27.34
CA ARG A 96 26.75 20.63 -27.85
C ARG A 96 27.94 19.77 -27.49
N ASN A 97 27.67 18.49 -27.23
CA ASN A 97 28.73 17.50 -27.10
C ASN A 97 29.27 17.11 -28.50
N ASP A 98 30.31 16.25 -28.55
CA ASP A 98 30.94 15.78 -29.78
C ASP A 98 29.97 14.99 -30.67
N GLU A 99 28.87 14.47 -30.14
CA GLU A 99 27.82 13.74 -30.83
C GLU A 99 26.66 14.64 -31.27
N GLY A 100 26.74 15.94 -31.02
CA GLY A 100 25.76 16.93 -31.42
C GLY A 100 24.56 17.12 -30.50
N ALA A 101 24.49 16.42 -29.35
CA ALA A 101 23.45 16.60 -28.34
C ALA A 101 23.69 17.88 -27.54
N PHE A 102 22.62 18.60 -27.20
CA PHE A 102 22.67 19.76 -26.32
C PHE A 102 22.92 19.38 -24.88
N LEU A 103 23.77 20.11 -24.20
CA LEU A 103 24.15 19.90 -22.81
C LEU A 103 23.42 20.87 -21.90
N LEU A 104 22.50 20.38 -21.06
CA LEU A 104 22.01 21.09 -19.89
C LEU A 104 22.92 20.77 -18.70
N THR A 105 23.39 21.79 -18.02
CA THR A 105 24.27 21.69 -16.85
C THR A 105 23.58 22.25 -15.62
N ASP A 106 24.17 22.10 -14.45
CA ASP A 106 23.72 22.70 -13.20
C ASP A 106 23.71 24.24 -13.24
N VAL A 107 24.53 24.85 -14.12
CA VAL A 107 24.58 26.31 -14.32
C VAL A 107 23.60 26.74 -15.41
N ASP A 108 23.58 26.01 -16.54
CA ASP A 108 22.74 26.30 -17.70
C ASP A 108 21.64 25.21 -17.81
N HIS A 109 20.60 25.32 -16.96
CA HIS A 109 19.48 24.40 -16.89
C HIS A 109 18.16 24.99 -17.40
N THR A 110 18.22 26.14 -18.08
CA THR A 110 17.05 26.86 -18.58
C THR A 110 17.10 27.02 -20.09
N LEU A 111 16.00 26.69 -20.76
CA LEU A 111 15.78 26.92 -22.19
C LEU A 111 14.81 28.10 -22.38
N GLU A 112 15.22 29.12 -23.12
CA GLU A 112 14.37 30.27 -23.41
C GLU A 112 14.15 30.41 -24.93
N PHE A 113 12.89 30.61 -25.29
CA PHE A 113 12.45 30.79 -26.66
C PHE A 113 11.60 32.06 -26.78
N SER A 114 12.04 33.00 -27.57
CA SER A 114 11.38 34.30 -27.77
C SER A 114 10.71 34.38 -29.14
N SER A 115 9.72 35.27 -29.29
CA SER A 115 9.05 35.56 -30.57
C SER A 115 8.44 34.32 -31.23
N LEU A 116 7.79 33.48 -30.47
CA LEU A 116 7.14 32.24 -30.95
C LEU A 116 5.86 32.55 -31.72
N ASN A 117 5.03 33.45 -31.24
CA ASN A 117 3.74 33.87 -31.82
C ASN A 117 2.89 32.68 -32.29
N THR A 118 2.77 31.64 -31.47
CA THR A 118 2.06 30.41 -31.83
C THR A 118 1.23 29.88 -30.64
N GLU A 119 0.14 29.21 -30.97
CA GLU A 119 -0.63 28.47 -29.96
C GLU A 119 0.15 27.20 -29.57
N VAL A 120 0.43 27.02 -28.29
CA VAL A 120 1.15 25.87 -27.77
C VAL A 120 0.19 24.93 -27.07
N ARG A 121 0.05 23.70 -27.58
CA ARG A 121 -0.81 22.65 -27.05
C ARG A 121 -0.05 21.56 -26.33
N ASN A 122 1.17 21.28 -26.76
CA ASN A 122 2.11 20.44 -26.07
C ASN A 122 3.55 20.87 -26.37
N ILE A 123 4.43 20.51 -25.43
CA ILE A 123 5.88 20.60 -25.58
C ILE A 123 6.40 19.18 -25.53
N ARG A 124 7.24 18.80 -26.48
CA ARG A 124 7.98 17.56 -26.47
C ARG A 124 9.46 17.86 -26.23
N ILE A 125 10.04 17.18 -25.24
CA ILE A 125 11.46 17.23 -24.92
C ILE A 125 12.08 15.90 -25.34
N ASP A 126 12.98 15.91 -26.29
CA ASP A 126 13.66 14.71 -26.78
C ASP A 126 15.04 14.59 -26.13
N PHE A 127 15.25 13.50 -25.39
CA PHE A 127 16.54 13.19 -24.76
C PHE A 127 17.38 12.32 -25.68
N ASN A 128 18.71 12.43 -25.53
CA ASN A 128 19.63 11.56 -26.21
C ASN A 128 19.50 10.10 -25.72
N ALA A 129 19.83 9.13 -26.56
CA ALA A 129 19.73 7.71 -26.23
C ALA A 129 20.69 7.31 -25.08
N ASP A 130 21.82 8.00 -24.98
CA ASP A 130 22.84 7.74 -23.96
C ASP A 130 22.55 8.46 -22.61
N GLN A 131 21.44 9.20 -22.56
CA GLN A 131 21.01 9.84 -21.32
C GLN A 131 20.65 8.79 -20.26
N PRO A 132 21.26 8.83 -19.07
CA PRO A 132 20.87 7.96 -17.96
C PRO A 132 19.38 8.09 -17.60
N ALA A 133 18.79 6.99 -17.17
CA ALA A 133 17.39 6.96 -16.76
C ALA A 133 17.19 7.78 -15.48
N GLN A 134 16.46 8.89 -15.58
CA GLN A 134 16.07 9.73 -14.44
C GLN A 134 14.71 10.39 -14.68
N ASN A 135 14.08 10.82 -13.60
CA ASN A 135 12.91 11.69 -13.65
C ASN A 135 13.34 13.13 -13.37
N ILE A 136 12.95 14.02 -14.24
CA ILE A 136 13.31 15.42 -14.18
C ILE A 136 12.04 16.22 -13.93
N ALA A 137 12.05 17.10 -12.95
CA ALA A 137 11.00 18.08 -12.77
C ALA A 137 11.28 19.28 -13.67
N VAL A 138 10.27 19.69 -14.43
CA VAL A 138 10.39 20.78 -15.42
C VAL A 138 9.33 21.81 -15.14
N LYS A 139 9.77 23.04 -14.86
CA LYS A 139 8.94 24.23 -14.69
C LYS A 139 8.75 24.90 -16.05
N ILE A 140 7.50 25.22 -16.39
CA ILE A 140 7.17 25.85 -17.67
C ILE A 140 6.55 27.20 -17.41
N GLN A 141 7.18 28.23 -17.95
CA GLN A 141 6.75 29.62 -17.89
C GLN A 141 6.53 30.16 -19.29
N PHE A 142 5.53 31.00 -19.48
CA PHE A 142 5.29 31.60 -20.77
C PHE A 142 4.69 33.00 -20.67
N THR A 143 4.80 33.78 -21.75
CA THR A 143 4.15 35.09 -21.91
C THR A 143 3.24 35.08 -23.14
N TYR A 144 2.25 35.94 -23.14
CA TYR A 144 1.39 36.19 -24.30
C TYR A 144 0.97 37.66 -24.35
N SER A 145 0.36 38.11 -25.46
CA SER A 145 0.09 39.51 -25.73
C SER A 145 -0.63 40.29 -24.61
N ALA A 146 -1.51 39.63 -23.87
CA ALA A 146 -2.23 40.22 -22.75
C ALA A 146 -1.46 40.16 -21.42
N HIS A 147 -0.38 39.37 -21.33
CA HIS A 147 0.43 39.18 -20.14
C HIS A 147 1.91 39.06 -20.52
N GLN A 148 2.64 40.16 -20.38
CA GLN A 148 4.01 40.27 -20.87
C GLN A 148 5.09 39.84 -19.87
N THR A 149 4.70 39.51 -18.64
CA THR A 149 5.60 38.94 -17.64
C THR A 149 5.47 37.42 -17.64
N TYR A 150 6.58 36.71 -17.40
CA TYR A 150 6.52 35.26 -17.27
C TYR A 150 5.64 34.86 -16.08
N PHE A 151 4.77 33.92 -16.31
CA PHE A 151 4.01 33.30 -15.23
C PHE A 151 4.07 31.77 -15.31
N ASP A 152 4.02 31.15 -14.16
CA ASP A 152 4.06 29.70 -14.05
C ASP A 152 2.75 29.06 -14.42
N THR A 153 2.81 27.95 -15.14
CA THR A 153 1.66 27.07 -15.34
C THR A 153 1.14 26.52 -14.02
N THR A 154 1.97 26.51 -12.99
CA THR A 154 1.64 26.04 -11.64
C THR A 154 0.91 27.08 -10.78
N GLU A 155 1.08 28.37 -11.05
CA GLU A 155 0.41 29.42 -10.26
C GLU A 155 -1.11 29.42 -10.40
N TYR A 156 -1.62 29.02 -11.56
CA TYR A 156 -3.04 29.06 -11.90
C TYR A 156 -3.69 27.69 -12.03
N THR A 157 -2.93 26.62 -11.99
CA THR A 157 -3.43 25.25 -11.91
C THR A 157 -3.26 24.74 -10.48
N VAL A 158 -4.33 24.86 -9.70
CA VAL A 158 -4.35 24.40 -8.30
C VAL A 158 -3.80 22.98 -8.22
N GLY A 159 -2.60 22.85 -7.66
CA GLY A 159 -2.04 21.58 -7.26
C GLY A 159 -1.34 20.74 -8.33
N ILE A 160 -0.92 21.30 -9.47
CA ILE A 160 0.01 20.58 -10.37
C ILE A 160 1.44 21.01 -9.98
N PRO A 161 2.27 20.11 -9.45
CA PRO A 161 3.69 20.34 -9.34
C PRO A 161 4.30 20.52 -10.74
N ASP A 162 5.51 20.98 -10.81
CA ASP A 162 6.29 21.04 -12.04
C ASP A 162 6.14 19.74 -12.84
N ALA A 163 6.10 19.83 -14.16
CA ALA A 163 5.87 18.68 -15.01
C ALA A 163 7.00 17.66 -14.80
N SER A 164 6.66 16.42 -14.42
CA SER A 164 7.65 15.35 -14.30
C SER A 164 7.85 14.67 -15.66
N VAL A 165 9.08 14.67 -16.13
CA VAL A 165 9.49 14.10 -17.42
C VAL A 165 10.52 12.99 -17.16
N SER A 166 10.25 11.78 -17.64
CA SER A 166 11.24 10.69 -17.60
C SER A 166 12.08 10.71 -18.89
N THR A 167 13.39 10.58 -18.75
CA THR A 167 14.31 10.56 -19.87
C THR A 167 14.12 9.33 -20.78
N VAL A 168 13.54 8.25 -20.26
CA VAL A 168 13.37 6.97 -20.98
C VAL A 168 11.93 6.66 -21.37
N VAL A 169 10.91 7.31 -20.77
CA VAL A 169 9.49 7.00 -21.02
C VAL A 169 8.89 7.98 -22.02
N ASP A 170 8.72 7.55 -23.26
CA ASP A 170 8.22 8.40 -24.34
C ASP A 170 6.94 9.18 -24.04
N PRO A 171 5.88 8.62 -23.45
CA PRO A 171 4.69 9.40 -23.13
C PRO A 171 4.92 10.57 -22.18
N SER A 172 5.90 10.48 -21.27
CA SER A 172 6.21 11.54 -20.32
C SER A 172 6.98 12.71 -20.93
N LYS A 173 7.64 12.49 -22.07
CA LYS A 173 8.36 13.54 -22.82
C LYS A 173 7.43 14.60 -23.42
N PHE A 174 6.12 14.35 -23.41
CA PHE A 174 5.11 15.29 -23.90
C PHE A 174 4.42 15.97 -22.73
N ILE A 175 4.63 17.26 -22.58
CA ILE A 175 3.99 18.09 -21.57
C ILE A 175 2.80 18.80 -22.23
N ASN A 176 1.58 18.54 -21.75
CA ASN A 176 0.39 19.20 -22.27
C ASN A 176 0.28 20.60 -21.70
N LEU A 177 -0.02 21.56 -22.54
CA LEU A 177 -0.35 22.92 -22.17
C LEU A 177 -1.74 23.29 -22.67
N GLN A 178 -2.43 24.14 -21.94
CA GLN A 178 -3.66 24.78 -22.40
C GLN A 178 -3.45 26.28 -22.35
N THR A 179 -2.92 26.84 -23.44
CA THR A 179 -2.70 28.27 -23.54
C THR A 179 -3.93 28.98 -24.10
N ALA A 180 -4.29 30.09 -23.50
CA ALA A 180 -5.43 30.92 -23.93
C ALA A 180 -4.96 31.96 -24.97
N GLY A 181 -4.42 31.49 -26.11
CA GLY A 181 -3.92 32.37 -27.18
C GLY A 181 -2.50 32.03 -27.61
N TYR A 182 -1.90 32.98 -28.37
CA TYR A 182 -0.54 32.80 -28.88
C TYR A 182 0.50 33.09 -27.82
N VAL A 183 1.39 32.13 -27.59
CA VAL A 183 2.56 32.26 -26.73
C VAL A 183 3.62 33.09 -27.45
N GLU A 184 4.11 34.14 -26.81
CA GLU A 184 5.18 35.00 -27.35
C GLU A 184 6.56 34.49 -26.91
N ASN A 185 6.73 34.26 -25.63
CA ASN A 185 7.96 33.71 -25.07
C ASN A 185 7.66 32.48 -24.22
N LEU A 186 8.56 31.52 -24.25
CA LEU A 186 8.47 30.26 -23.50
C LEU A 186 9.80 30.02 -22.80
N ARG A 187 9.72 29.70 -21.50
CA ARG A 187 10.86 29.27 -20.69
C ARG A 187 10.59 27.88 -20.16
N ILE A 188 11.56 27.02 -20.27
CA ILE A 188 11.56 25.65 -19.77
C ILE A 188 12.77 25.53 -18.84
N GLU A 189 12.52 25.38 -17.54
CA GLU A 189 13.54 25.30 -16.51
C GLU A 189 13.53 23.92 -15.87
N VAL A 190 14.68 23.27 -15.77
CA VAL A 190 14.83 22.05 -15.02
C VAL A 190 14.99 22.41 -13.54
N VAL A 191 14.11 21.89 -12.70
CA VAL A 191 14.08 22.19 -11.27
C VAL A 191 14.28 20.90 -10.46
N GLY A 192 14.90 21.01 -9.28
CA GLY A 192 15.13 19.90 -8.35
C GLY A 192 16.59 19.78 -7.94
N GLU A 193 16.78 19.44 -6.68
CA GLU A 193 18.12 19.25 -6.10
C GLU A 193 18.72 17.88 -6.47
N ASP A 194 17.89 16.92 -6.89
CA ASP A 194 18.26 15.52 -7.14
C ASP A 194 18.50 15.21 -8.64
N VAL A 195 18.74 16.23 -9.46
CA VAL A 195 18.96 16.05 -10.90
C VAL A 195 20.41 15.74 -11.19
N SER A 196 20.66 14.62 -11.89
CA SER A 196 22.02 14.27 -12.34
C SER A 196 22.36 14.99 -13.64
N TYR A 197 23.28 15.91 -13.59
CA TYR A 197 23.83 16.63 -14.74
C TYR A 197 25.11 15.97 -15.27
N PRO A 198 25.46 16.14 -16.56
CA PRO A 198 24.71 16.84 -17.59
C PRO A 198 23.50 16.07 -18.10
N ILE A 199 22.46 16.81 -18.52
CA ILE A 199 21.32 16.24 -19.25
C ILE A 199 21.56 16.42 -20.74
N LEU A 200 21.48 15.31 -21.48
CA LEU A 200 21.69 15.29 -22.94
C LEU A 200 20.34 15.39 -23.66
N LEU A 201 20.14 16.47 -24.42
CA LEU A 201 18.94 16.70 -25.21
C LEU A 201 19.24 16.58 -26.69
N ASN A 202 18.35 15.94 -27.45
CA ASN A 202 18.38 15.98 -28.92
C ASN A 202 17.65 17.21 -29.46
N GLY A 203 16.59 17.67 -28.73
CA GLY A 203 15.85 18.85 -29.15
C GLY A 203 14.56 19.07 -28.37
N VAL A 204 13.89 20.18 -28.73
CA VAL A 204 12.58 20.55 -28.19
C VAL A 204 11.64 20.89 -29.34
N SER A 205 10.43 20.37 -29.32
CA SER A 205 9.42 20.68 -30.30
C SER A 205 8.07 21.04 -29.67
N LEU A 206 7.36 21.96 -30.31
CA LEU A 206 6.01 22.36 -29.97
C LEU A 206 4.99 21.68 -30.86
N ASN A 207 3.82 21.40 -30.28
CA ASN A 207 2.69 20.83 -31.02
C ASN A 207 3.05 19.53 -31.74
N ALA A 208 3.89 18.71 -31.11
CA ALA A 208 4.31 17.45 -31.68
C ALA A 208 3.17 16.44 -31.72
N HIS A 209 3.11 15.64 -32.80
CA HIS A 209 2.17 14.53 -32.87
C HIS A 209 2.55 13.45 -31.85
N ARG A 210 1.58 13.02 -31.03
CA ARG A 210 1.80 11.93 -30.08
C ARG A 210 1.69 10.58 -30.79
N PRO A 211 2.66 9.67 -30.58
CA PRO A 211 2.57 8.32 -31.10
C PRO A 211 1.44 7.55 -30.45
N PHE A 212 0.87 6.61 -31.20
CA PHE A 212 -0.07 5.64 -30.62
C PHE A 212 0.67 4.68 -29.70
N ALA A 213 0.24 4.58 -28.45
CA ALA A 213 0.87 3.75 -27.43
C ALA A 213 -0.14 2.79 -26.79
N PHE A 214 -0.19 1.55 -27.30
CA PHE A 214 -0.97 0.50 -26.67
C PHE A 214 -0.26 0.00 -25.42
N ASN A 215 -0.94 0.03 -24.26
CA ASN A 215 -0.40 -0.49 -23.01
C ASN A 215 -1.12 -1.79 -22.64
N PRO A 216 -0.47 -2.97 -22.80
CA PRO A 216 -1.08 -4.28 -22.49
C PRO A 216 -1.51 -4.41 -21.04
N LEU A 217 -0.73 -3.85 -20.11
CA LEU A 217 -1.03 -3.93 -18.69
C LEU A 217 -2.29 -3.12 -18.33
N ARG A 218 -2.40 -1.89 -18.87
CA ARG A 218 -3.59 -1.06 -18.72
C ARG A 218 -4.82 -1.74 -19.30
N PHE A 219 -4.69 -2.31 -20.52
CA PHE A 219 -5.76 -3.08 -21.14
C PHE A 219 -6.22 -4.24 -20.24
N VAL A 220 -5.29 -5.06 -19.72
CA VAL A 220 -5.61 -6.19 -18.82
C VAL A 220 -6.25 -5.70 -17.53
N ALA A 221 -5.76 -4.59 -16.95
CA ALA A 221 -6.33 -4.00 -15.74
C ALA A 221 -7.77 -3.53 -15.96
N VAL A 222 -8.02 -2.77 -17.04
CA VAL A 222 -9.37 -2.29 -17.40
C VAL A 222 -10.31 -3.47 -17.69
N PHE A 223 -9.85 -4.46 -18.46
CA PHE A 223 -10.60 -5.67 -18.74
C PHE A 223 -10.96 -6.42 -17.45
N GLY A 224 -10.01 -6.57 -16.53
CA GLY A 224 -10.21 -7.19 -15.22
C GLY A 224 -11.23 -6.44 -14.37
N LEU A 225 -11.16 -5.10 -14.31
CA LEU A 225 -12.12 -4.27 -13.59
C LEU A 225 -13.54 -4.39 -14.17
N LEU A 226 -13.66 -4.39 -15.48
CA LEU A 226 -14.97 -4.59 -16.15
C LEU A 226 -15.53 -5.99 -15.90
N LEU A 227 -14.68 -7.04 -15.91
CA LEU A 227 -15.08 -8.40 -15.53
C LEU A 227 -15.56 -8.48 -14.08
N LEU A 228 -14.86 -7.81 -13.15
CA LEU A 228 -15.29 -7.71 -11.75
C LEU A 228 -16.65 -7.03 -11.65
N GLY A 229 -16.83 -5.88 -12.32
CA GLY A 229 -18.13 -5.20 -12.38
C GLY A 229 -19.24 -6.09 -12.92
N TYR A 230 -18.96 -6.86 -13.96
CA TYR A 230 -19.92 -7.84 -14.50
C TYR A 230 -20.21 -8.99 -13.53
N ALA A 231 -19.21 -9.51 -12.85
CA ALA A 231 -19.35 -10.59 -11.86
C ALA A 231 -20.20 -10.11 -10.66
N PHE A 232 -20.01 -8.88 -10.22
CA PHE A 232 -20.70 -8.29 -9.06
C PHE A 232 -21.98 -7.52 -9.42
N ARG A 233 -22.47 -7.62 -10.65
CA ARG A 233 -23.75 -6.95 -11.01
C ARG A 233 -24.93 -7.46 -10.15
N PRO A 234 -25.94 -6.63 -9.85
CA PRO A 234 -27.00 -6.95 -8.89
C PRO A 234 -27.76 -8.26 -9.14
N LYS A 235 -27.85 -8.72 -10.39
CA LYS A 235 -28.53 -9.97 -10.78
C LYS A 235 -27.59 -11.17 -10.90
N SER A 236 -26.34 -11.06 -10.45
CA SER A 236 -25.37 -12.13 -10.56
C SER A 236 -25.73 -13.34 -9.69
N ALA A 237 -25.39 -14.53 -10.18
CA ALA A 237 -25.63 -15.78 -9.47
C ALA A 237 -24.83 -15.88 -8.14
N ILE A 238 -23.74 -15.12 -8.00
CA ILE A 238 -22.90 -15.14 -6.79
C ILE A 238 -23.67 -14.66 -5.55
N TYR A 239 -24.71 -13.82 -5.71
CA TYR A 239 -25.58 -13.39 -4.61
C TYR A 239 -26.61 -14.45 -4.18
N ARG A 240 -26.80 -15.51 -4.97
CA ARG A 240 -27.67 -16.64 -4.61
C ARG A 240 -26.94 -17.70 -3.77
N ILE A 241 -25.61 -17.67 -3.76
CA ILE A 241 -24.78 -18.61 -2.99
C ILE A 241 -24.69 -18.07 -1.57
N ARG A 242 -25.36 -18.74 -0.61
CA ARG A 242 -25.25 -18.42 0.82
C ARG A 242 -24.02 -19.11 1.41
N ILE A 243 -23.21 -18.36 2.19
CA ILE A 243 -21.92 -18.88 2.68
C ILE A 243 -22.06 -20.07 3.65
N VAL A 244 -23.17 -20.12 4.40
CA VAL A 244 -23.45 -21.18 5.37
C VAL A 244 -24.15 -22.36 4.70
N GLU A 245 -25.14 -22.08 3.84
CA GLU A 245 -25.97 -23.13 3.18
C GLU A 245 -25.21 -23.85 2.07
N ASN A 246 -24.26 -23.18 1.41
CA ASN A 246 -23.49 -23.71 0.30
C ASN A 246 -21.98 -23.76 0.62
N PRO A 247 -21.53 -24.53 1.63
CA PRO A 247 -20.18 -24.44 2.17
C PRO A 247 -19.09 -24.80 1.16
N ARG A 248 -19.32 -25.76 0.25
CA ARG A 248 -18.33 -26.14 -0.77
C ARG A 248 -18.11 -25.04 -1.80
N LYS A 249 -19.22 -24.46 -2.35
CA LYS A 249 -19.15 -23.41 -3.35
C LYS A 249 -18.58 -22.11 -2.76
N SER A 250 -18.99 -21.75 -1.54
CA SER A 250 -18.50 -20.57 -0.88
C SER A 250 -17.01 -20.69 -0.52
N LYS A 251 -16.57 -21.85 -0.01
CA LYS A 251 -15.13 -22.06 0.25
C LYS A 251 -14.31 -21.97 -1.03
N ALA A 252 -14.75 -22.58 -2.13
CA ALA A 252 -14.06 -22.49 -3.41
C ALA A 252 -13.95 -21.03 -3.89
N GLY A 253 -15.05 -20.26 -3.82
CA GLY A 253 -15.03 -18.85 -4.20
C GLY A 253 -14.12 -17.99 -3.31
N ILE A 254 -14.12 -18.22 -1.99
CA ILE A 254 -13.25 -17.51 -1.05
C ILE A 254 -11.78 -17.87 -1.28
N ILE A 255 -11.45 -19.16 -1.44
CA ILE A 255 -10.07 -19.61 -1.73
C ILE A 255 -9.57 -19.01 -3.04
N PHE A 256 -10.42 -18.99 -4.08
CA PHE A 256 -10.06 -18.36 -5.35
C PHE A 256 -9.78 -16.86 -5.21
N ALA A 257 -10.62 -16.14 -4.48
CA ALA A 257 -10.40 -14.71 -4.21
C ALA A 257 -9.09 -14.49 -3.44
N VAL A 258 -8.86 -15.25 -2.37
CA VAL A 258 -7.62 -15.18 -1.58
C VAL A 258 -6.39 -15.49 -2.44
N ALA A 259 -6.46 -16.51 -3.31
CA ALA A 259 -5.35 -16.82 -4.21
C ALA A 259 -5.02 -15.64 -5.15
N ILE A 260 -6.05 -14.96 -5.67
CA ILE A 260 -5.85 -13.73 -6.47
C ILE A 260 -5.24 -12.62 -5.62
N GLU A 261 -5.75 -12.38 -4.41
CA GLU A 261 -5.24 -11.34 -3.50
C GLU A 261 -3.76 -11.58 -3.15
N LEU A 262 -3.40 -12.81 -2.82
CA LEU A 262 -2.00 -13.19 -2.54
C LEU A 262 -1.11 -13.01 -3.78
N ALA A 263 -1.58 -13.46 -4.95
CA ALA A 263 -0.84 -13.32 -6.21
C ALA A 263 -0.65 -11.85 -6.59
N LEU A 264 -1.71 -11.04 -6.51
CA LEU A 264 -1.62 -9.60 -6.81
C LEU A 264 -0.68 -8.88 -5.85
N THR A 265 -0.75 -9.16 -4.56
CA THR A 265 0.14 -8.54 -3.56
C THR A 265 1.60 -8.91 -3.81
N THR A 266 1.88 -10.19 -4.11
CA THR A 266 3.24 -10.65 -4.43
C THR A 266 3.75 -10.01 -5.74
N THR A 267 2.92 -10.04 -6.80
CA THR A 267 3.29 -9.43 -8.08
C THR A 267 3.52 -7.93 -7.94
N PHE A 268 2.73 -7.25 -7.10
CA PHE A 268 2.85 -5.81 -6.90
C PHE A 268 4.18 -5.43 -6.25
N LEU A 269 4.70 -6.22 -5.32
CA LEU A 269 6.05 -6.01 -4.78
C LEU A 269 7.10 -6.04 -5.88
N PHE A 270 7.05 -7.06 -6.73
CA PHE A 270 8.07 -7.28 -7.75
C PHE A 270 7.87 -6.47 -9.04
N TYR A 271 6.70 -5.86 -9.21
CA TYR A 271 6.42 -5.06 -10.40
C TYR A 271 7.29 -3.80 -10.45
N GLY A 272 8.08 -3.69 -11.51
CA GLY A 272 8.99 -2.57 -11.71
C GLY A 272 10.17 -2.53 -10.71
N SER A 273 10.46 -3.63 -10.02
CA SER A 273 11.58 -3.73 -9.08
C SER A 273 12.55 -4.79 -9.57
N ASN A 274 13.84 -4.56 -9.34
CA ASN A 274 14.86 -5.58 -9.56
C ASN A 274 14.71 -6.66 -8.48
N LEU A 275 14.52 -7.93 -8.89
CA LEU A 275 14.40 -9.06 -7.97
C LEU A 275 15.59 -9.19 -7.01
N VAL A 276 16.80 -8.97 -7.51
CA VAL A 276 18.00 -9.03 -6.69
C VAL A 276 17.99 -7.89 -5.67
N GLY A 277 17.67 -6.67 -6.08
CA GLY A 277 17.54 -5.52 -5.18
C GLY A 277 16.50 -5.74 -4.09
N VAL A 278 15.31 -6.28 -4.44
CA VAL A 278 14.27 -6.60 -3.44
C VAL A 278 14.73 -7.68 -2.46
N ALA A 279 15.48 -8.69 -2.92
CA ALA A 279 15.94 -9.79 -2.10
C ALA A 279 17.14 -9.43 -1.21
N THR A 280 17.98 -8.50 -1.64
CA THR A 280 19.24 -8.14 -0.96
C THR A 280 19.16 -6.80 -0.24
N SER A 281 18.26 -5.90 -0.62
CA SER A 281 18.10 -4.60 0.01
C SER A 281 17.22 -4.71 1.26
N SER A 282 17.73 -4.20 2.37
CA SER A 282 16.92 -3.99 3.58
C SER A 282 15.87 -2.89 3.40
N TYR A 283 15.93 -2.15 2.28
CA TYR A 283 15.19 -0.95 2.04
C TYR A 283 15.07 -0.68 0.52
N ASN A 284 13.85 -0.47 0.07
CA ASN A 284 13.60 -0.03 -1.28
C ASN A 284 12.58 1.10 -1.23
N TYR A 285 13.07 2.31 -1.33
CA TYR A 285 12.28 3.53 -1.25
C TYR A 285 12.59 4.36 -2.48
N GLY A 286 11.61 4.57 -3.34
CA GLY A 286 11.91 5.27 -4.55
C GLY A 286 10.68 5.71 -5.34
N ALA A 287 10.91 6.62 -6.28
CA ALA A 287 9.96 6.97 -7.30
C ALA A 287 10.07 6.01 -8.49
N TRP A 288 8.97 5.79 -9.17
CA TRP A 288 8.95 5.06 -10.43
C TRP A 288 9.46 5.98 -11.55
N ASN A 289 10.54 5.58 -12.25
CA ASN A 289 11.09 6.35 -13.37
C ASN A 289 10.52 5.95 -14.74
N GLY A 290 9.51 5.05 -14.72
CA GLY A 290 8.90 4.50 -15.94
C GLY A 290 9.39 3.12 -16.32
N THR A 291 10.53 2.67 -15.84
CA THR A 291 11.10 1.32 -16.09
C THR A 291 11.45 0.59 -14.81
N SER A 292 11.90 1.31 -13.78
CA SER A 292 12.33 0.74 -12.51
C SER A 292 12.01 1.71 -11.37
N LEU A 293 12.04 1.21 -10.14
CA LEU A 293 12.07 2.06 -8.96
C LEU A 293 13.46 2.66 -8.79
N VAL A 294 13.53 3.99 -8.84
CA VAL A 294 14.74 4.74 -8.54
C VAL A 294 14.76 5.05 -7.06
N ASN A 295 15.89 4.82 -6.42
CA ASN A 295 16.06 5.18 -5.01
C ASN A 295 16.09 6.71 -4.89
N THR A 296 15.07 7.32 -4.28
CA THR A 296 14.99 8.78 -4.10
C THR A 296 15.49 9.23 -2.73
N PHE A 297 15.85 8.31 -1.86
CA PHE A 297 16.39 8.60 -0.54
C PHE A 297 17.83 8.09 -0.42
N GLU A 298 18.73 8.76 -1.05
CA GLU A 298 20.11 8.80 -0.60
C GLU A 298 20.26 9.93 0.43
N VAL A 299 19.73 9.72 1.60
CA VAL A 299 20.19 10.52 2.75
C VAL A 299 21.46 9.84 3.23
N GLY A 300 22.58 10.46 2.97
CA GLY A 300 23.92 9.96 3.14
C GLY A 300 24.15 9.00 4.31
N GLY A 301 24.64 7.80 4.04
CA GLY A 301 24.86 6.77 5.05
C GLY A 301 23.57 6.19 5.61
N ASP A 302 22.61 6.00 4.78
CA ASP A 302 21.21 5.81 5.07
C ASP A 302 20.92 4.83 6.20
N ASN A 303 20.29 5.35 7.20
CA ASN A 303 19.75 4.70 8.40
C ASN A 303 18.58 3.76 8.12
N ALA A 304 18.31 3.43 6.88
CA ALA A 304 17.33 2.45 6.48
C ALA A 304 17.62 1.05 7.02
N GLN A 305 18.83 0.82 7.50
CA GLN A 305 19.28 -0.45 8.05
C GLN A 305 19.21 -0.54 9.58
N GLN A 306 18.55 0.36 10.26
CA GLN A 306 18.49 0.43 11.73
C GLN A 306 18.12 -0.91 12.38
N TYR A 307 17.18 -1.66 11.82
CA TYR A 307 16.83 -2.98 12.33
C TYR A 307 17.92 -4.02 12.11
N ALA A 308 18.64 -3.95 11.00
CA ALA A 308 19.78 -4.82 10.74
C ALA A 308 20.94 -4.50 11.70
N MET A 309 21.24 -3.20 11.89
CA MET A 309 22.25 -2.73 12.84
C MET A 309 21.92 -3.15 14.28
N LEU A 310 20.64 -3.03 14.69
CA LEU A 310 20.20 -3.48 16.00
C LEU A 310 20.33 -5.01 16.16
N ALA A 311 20.04 -5.79 15.12
CA ALA A 311 20.23 -7.24 15.17
C ALA A 311 21.71 -7.64 15.31
N GLN A 312 22.61 -6.93 14.63
CA GLN A 312 24.05 -7.10 14.75
C GLN A 312 24.53 -6.78 16.17
N ALA A 313 24.09 -5.65 16.73
CA ALA A 313 24.39 -5.25 18.10
C ALA A 313 23.87 -6.27 19.12
N MET A 314 22.62 -6.74 18.96
CA MET A 314 22.02 -7.75 19.82
C MET A 314 22.76 -9.10 19.75
N ALA A 315 23.28 -9.48 18.59
CA ALA A 315 24.08 -10.69 18.44
C ALA A 315 25.39 -10.62 19.24
N LYS A 316 25.88 -9.41 19.54
CA LYS A 316 27.03 -9.13 20.41
C LYS A 316 26.65 -8.86 21.87
N GLY A 317 25.37 -8.95 22.21
CA GLY A 317 24.87 -8.71 23.56
C GLY A 317 24.64 -7.24 23.91
N GLN A 318 24.57 -6.34 22.91
CA GLN A 318 24.36 -4.91 23.09
C GLN A 318 22.94 -4.51 22.69
N LEU A 319 22.43 -3.41 23.30
CA LEU A 319 21.12 -2.83 23.00
C LEU A 319 21.19 -1.46 22.31
N TYR A 320 22.40 -0.92 22.16
CA TYR A 320 22.74 0.27 21.40
C TYR A 320 23.48 -0.13 20.11
N LEU A 321 23.43 0.73 19.10
CA LEU A 321 24.08 0.48 17.82
C LEU A 321 25.60 0.53 17.97
N GLU A 322 26.32 -0.20 17.14
CA GLU A 322 27.79 -0.26 17.17
C GLU A 322 28.44 1.02 16.64
N GLU A 323 27.71 1.76 15.81
CA GLU A 323 28.17 3.01 15.26
C GLU A 323 28.22 4.07 16.37
N GLU A 324 29.39 4.68 16.53
CA GLU A 324 29.56 5.71 17.54
C GLU A 324 29.13 7.09 17.02
N PRO A 325 28.43 7.88 17.86
CA PRO A 325 28.14 9.26 17.54
C PRO A 325 29.44 10.08 17.38
N PRO A 326 29.52 11.00 16.41
CA PRO A 326 30.66 11.88 16.25
C PRO A 326 30.89 12.71 17.51
N GLN A 327 32.16 13.09 17.75
CA GLN A 327 32.54 13.78 18.98
C GLN A 327 31.79 15.13 19.12
N TRP A 328 31.61 15.86 18.03
CA TRP A 328 30.86 17.10 18.05
C TRP A 328 29.41 16.92 18.56
N LEU A 329 28.75 15.79 18.25
CA LEU A 329 27.38 15.50 18.73
C LEU A 329 27.38 15.17 20.24
N LYS A 330 28.44 14.48 20.71
CA LYS A 330 28.61 14.16 22.14
C LYS A 330 28.87 15.42 22.98
N ASP A 331 29.51 16.43 22.40
CA ASP A 331 29.90 17.68 23.07
C ASP A 331 28.80 18.76 22.98
N MET A 332 27.72 18.53 22.22
CA MET A 332 26.60 19.49 22.11
C MET A 332 25.81 19.60 23.40
N GLU A 333 25.50 20.84 23.81
CA GLU A 333 24.60 21.12 24.94
C GLU A 333 23.17 20.65 24.67
N ASP A 334 22.65 20.87 23.46
CA ASP A 334 21.33 20.39 23.00
C ASP A 334 21.48 19.62 21.68
N PRO A 335 21.72 18.29 21.74
CA PRO A 335 21.87 17.47 20.55
C PRO A 335 20.55 17.30 19.76
N TYR A 336 19.42 17.74 20.30
CA TYR A 336 18.10 17.60 19.66
C TYR A 336 17.73 18.82 18.82
N ASP A 337 18.45 19.94 18.94
CA ASP A 337 18.28 21.09 18.04
C ASP A 337 18.79 20.77 16.63
N LYS A 338 17.86 20.72 15.67
CA LYS A 338 18.18 20.43 14.26
C LYS A 338 19.12 21.47 13.67
N GLY A 339 18.90 22.77 13.95
CA GLY A 339 19.69 23.86 13.38
C GLY A 339 21.14 23.76 13.82
N ALA A 340 21.36 23.56 15.11
CA ALA A 340 22.69 23.39 15.69
C ALA A 340 23.40 22.14 15.15
N ARG A 341 22.68 20.99 14.98
CA ARG A 341 23.25 19.79 14.35
C ARG A 341 23.65 20.03 12.90
N TYR A 342 22.83 20.75 12.12
CA TYR A 342 23.14 21.04 10.73
C TYR A 342 24.41 21.89 10.58
N GLU A 343 24.53 22.94 11.39
CA GLU A 343 25.73 23.80 11.37
C GLU A 343 26.97 23.02 11.81
N ALA A 344 26.90 22.26 12.91
CA ALA A 344 28.02 21.45 13.39
C ALA A 344 28.46 20.40 12.36
N GLN A 345 27.53 19.72 11.70
CA GLN A 345 27.84 18.78 10.62
C GLN A 345 28.50 19.47 9.43
N LYS A 346 28.03 20.67 9.07
CA LYS A 346 28.60 21.45 7.98
C LYS A 346 30.03 21.94 8.29
N GLU A 347 30.27 22.33 9.52
CA GLU A 347 31.59 22.77 9.98
C GLU A 347 32.60 21.63 10.07
N THR A 348 32.21 20.49 10.59
CA THR A 348 33.11 19.35 10.82
C THR A 348 33.22 18.43 9.62
N GLY A 349 32.22 18.37 8.76
CA GLY A 349 32.10 17.40 7.66
C GLY A 349 31.81 15.96 8.12
N GLU A 350 31.66 15.72 9.43
CA GLU A 350 31.37 14.39 9.96
C GLU A 350 29.86 14.12 10.01
N PRO A 351 29.35 13.05 9.36
CA PRO A 351 27.92 12.71 9.39
C PRO A 351 27.50 12.13 10.74
N TYR A 352 26.22 12.22 11.05
CA TYR A 352 25.59 11.54 12.18
C TYR A 352 24.42 10.66 11.70
N LEU A 353 24.04 9.67 12.50
CA LEU A 353 22.88 8.86 12.19
C LEU A 353 21.59 9.65 12.37
N PHE A 354 20.82 9.76 11.29
CA PHE A 354 19.51 10.40 11.28
C PHE A 354 18.41 9.40 11.64
N ASP A 355 17.32 9.85 12.28
CA ASP A 355 16.14 9.06 12.64
C ASP A 355 16.43 7.86 13.57
N VAL A 356 17.38 8.05 14.48
CA VAL A 356 17.71 7.17 15.60
C VAL A 356 17.59 7.95 16.92
N ALA A 357 17.37 7.26 18.01
CA ALA A 357 17.42 7.88 19.34
C ALA A 357 18.88 8.01 19.79
N TYR A 358 19.28 9.20 20.22
CA TYR A 358 20.57 9.46 20.85
C TYR A 358 20.37 9.65 22.35
N HIS A 359 21.04 8.86 23.17
CA HIS A 359 20.95 8.93 24.62
C HIS A 359 22.24 8.45 25.27
N ASP A 360 22.75 9.21 26.24
CA ASP A 360 23.98 8.91 26.98
C ASP A 360 25.17 8.51 26.09
N GLY A 361 25.39 9.26 25.00
CA GLY A 361 26.52 9.04 24.09
C GLY A 361 26.39 7.85 23.15
N HIS A 362 25.22 7.21 23.05
CA HIS A 362 24.97 6.05 22.19
C HIS A 362 23.74 6.26 21.31
N TYR A 363 23.72 5.56 20.17
CA TYR A 363 22.56 5.48 19.28
C TYR A 363 21.68 4.26 19.61
N TYR A 364 20.37 4.46 19.62
CA TYR A 364 19.37 3.41 19.86
C TYR A 364 18.28 3.43 18.78
N VAL A 365 17.75 2.25 18.47
CA VAL A 365 16.55 2.15 17.64
C VAL A 365 15.32 2.35 18.54
N TYR A 366 14.54 3.39 18.32
CA TYR A 366 13.34 3.71 19.11
C TYR A 366 12.07 3.02 18.60
N PHE A 367 12.14 2.38 17.43
CA PHE A 367 11.03 1.58 16.89
C PHE A 367 10.81 0.29 17.67
N GLY A 368 9.65 -0.34 17.44
CA GLY A 368 9.33 -1.60 18.09
C GLY A 368 10.33 -2.71 17.80
N VAL A 369 10.75 -3.42 18.84
CA VAL A 369 11.79 -4.45 18.79
C VAL A 369 11.31 -5.80 18.23
N VAL A 370 10.00 -6.05 18.23
CA VAL A 370 9.44 -7.35 17.81
C VAL A 370 9.82 -7.74 16.38
N PRO A 371 9.82 -6.85 15.36
CA PRO A 371 10.31 -7.21 14.02
C PRO A 371 11.77 -7.67 14.01
N VAL A 372 12.63 -7.07 14.84
CA VAL A 372 14.04 -7.47 14.96
C VAL A 372 14.14 -8.88 15.51
N LEU A 373 13.43 -9.17 16.59
CA LEU A 373 13.44 -10.49 17.24
C LEU A 373 12.85 -11.60 16.38
N LEU A 374 11.92 -11.27 15.48
CA LEU A 374 11.25 -12.26 14.62
C LEU A 374 12.00 -12.52 13.30
N PHE A 375 12.63 -11.51 12.73
CA PHE A 375 13.19 -11.60 11.38
C PHE A 375 14.70 -11.36 11.37
N TYR A 376 15.16 -10.19 11.82
CA TYR A 376 16.54 -9.77 11.61
C TYR A 376 17.53 -10.56 12.45
N LEU A 377 17.28 -10.66 13.76
CA LEU A 377 18.20 -11.35 14.67
C LEU A 377 18.33 -12.85 14.36
N PRO A 378 17.23 -13.63 14.20
CA PRO A 378 17.37 -15.03 13.84
C PRO A 378 18.05 -15.25 12.49
N PHE A 379 17.73 -14.41 11.49
CA PHE A 379 18.35 -14.51 10.17
C PHE A 379 19.85 -14.20 10.23
N TYR A 380 20.24 -13.14 10.93
CA TYR A 380 21.64 -12.77 11.10
C TYR A 380 22.44 -13.85 11.84
N LEU A 381 21.89 -14.39 12.92
CA LEU A 381 22.54 -15.47 13.68
C LEU A 381 22.73 -16.76 12.86
N LEU A 382 21.84 -17.03 11.91
CA LEU A 382 21.91 -18.23 11.07
C LEU A 382 22.78 -18.05 9.82
N THR A 383 22.82 -16.84 9.25
CA THR A 383 23.42 -16.60 7.92
C THR A 383 24.58 -15.64 7.94
N GLY A 384 24.75 -14.84 8.99
CA GLY A 384 25.68 -13.71 9.04
C GLY A 384 25.32 -12.53 8.13
N ALA A 385 24.16 -12.58 7.45
CA ALA A 385 23.72 -11.55 6.51
C ALA A 385 22.52 -10.76 7.05
N ASN A 386 22.30 -9.56 6.51
CA ASN A 386 21.16 -8.73 6.86
C ASN A 386 19.86 -9.29 6.25
N PHE A 387 18.78 -9.27 7.04
CA PHE A 387 17.47 -9.72 6.57
C PHE A 387 16.85 -8.70 5.62
N PRO A 388 16.35 -9.11 4.43
CA PRO A 388 15.72 -8.21 3.48
C PRO A 388 14.34 -7.76 3.97
N THR A 389 14.20 -6.47 4.31
CA THR A 389 12.97 -5.87 4.84
C THR A 389 11.76 -6.12 3.94
N ALA A 390 11.95 -6.03 2.62
CA ALA A 390 10.89 -6.24 1.63
C ALA A 390 10.23 -7.63 1.75
N ILE A 391 11.02 -8.66 2.00
CA ILE A 391 10.52 -10.02 2.20
C ILE A 391 9.72 -10.13 3.51
N GLY A 392 10.20 -9.48 4.57
CA GLY A 392 9.47 -9.42 5.84
C GLY A 392 8.11 -8.74 5.70
N VAL A 393 8.07 -7.59 5.03
CA VAL A 393 6.82 -6.86 4.74
C VAL A 393 5.87 -7.71 3.92
N LEU A 394 6.36 -8.38 2.86
CA LEU A 394 5.54 -9.28 2.04
C LEU A 394 4.96 -10.43 2.87
N VAL A 395 5.79 -11.14 3.62
CA VAL A 395 5.34 -12.28 4.47
C VAL A 395 4.23 -11.82 5.43
N MET A 396 4.41 -10.69 6.10
CA MET A 396 3.42 -10.17 7.03
C MET A 396 2.16 -9.67 6.31
N ALA A 397 2.27 -9.12 5.09
CA ALA A 397 1.12 -8.76 4.26
C ALA A 397 0.31 -10.00 3.84
N LEU A 398 0.96 -11.08 3.42
CA LEU A 398 0.29 -12.34 3.09
C LEU A 398 -0.39 -12.94 4.33
N LEU A 399 0.27 -12.90 5.50
CA LEU A 399 -0.33 -13.33 6.76
C LEU A 399 -1.52 -12.44 7.16
N PHE A 400 -1.46 -11.13 6.91
CA PHE A 400 -2.59 -10.24 7.12
C PHE A 400 -3.79 -10.63 6.25
N ILE A 401 -3.61 -10.86 4.95
CA ILE A 401 -4.67 -11.27 4.02
C ILE A 401 -5.35 -12.55 4.52
N LEU A 402 -4.56 -13.56 4.89
CA LEU A 402 -5.08 -14.82 5.42
C LEU A 402 -5.84 -14.61 6.74
N GLY A 403 -5.28 -13.81 7.65
CA GLY A 403 -5.91 -13.51 8.94
C GLY A 403 -7.19 -12.69 8.81
N ALA A 404 -7.19 -11.66 7.96
CA ALA A 404 -8.37 -10.83 7.68
C ALA A 404 -9.50 -11.65 7.06
N THR A 405 -9.18 -12.51 6.09
CA THR A 405 -10.15 -13.44 5.49
C THR A 405 -10.71 -14.43 6.52
N ALA A 406 -9.84 -15.03 7.34
CA ALA A 406 -10.27 -15.96 8.39
C ALA A 406 -11.16 -15.26 9.43
N LEU A 407 -10.83 -14.04 9.82
CA LEU A 407 -11.60 -13.22 10.75
C LEU A 407 -12.97 -12.87 10.15
N LEU A 408 -13.00 -12.39 8.90
CA LEU A 408 -14.23 -12.06 8.19
C LEU A 408 -15.13 -13.28 8.01
N ASP A 409 -14.58 -14.43 7.57
CA ASP A 409 -15.34 -15.68 7.42
C ASP A 409 -15.94 -16.13 8.75
N ARG A 410 -15.16 -16.05 9.82
CA ARG A 410 -15.63 -16.38 11.16
C ARG A 410 -16.75 -15.46 11.63
N PHE A 411 -16.55 -14.16 11.45
CA PHE A 411 -17.53 -13.14 11.83
C PHE A 411 -18.84 -13.30 11.03
N ALA A 412 -18.72 -13.45 9.72
CA ALA A 412 -19.87 -13.60 8.83
C ALA A 412 -20.68 -14.86 9.14
N ARG A 413 -20.04 -16.03 9.30
CA ARG A 413 -20.73 -17.29 9.62
C ARG A 413 -21.37 -17.29 10.99
N TYR A 414 -20.82 -16.57 11.94
CA TYR A 414 -21.35 -16.51 13.30
C TYR A 414 -22.52 -15.54 13.42
N HIS A 415 -22.39 -14.33 12.86
CA HIS A 415 -23.34 -13.24 13.05
C HIS A 415 -24.33 -13.05 11.88
N PHE A 416 -23.95 -13.43 10.65
CA PHE A 416 -24.70 -13.14 9.42
C PHE A 416 -24.87 -14.40 8.57
N ARG A 417 -25.59 -15.39 9.10
CA ARG A 417 -25.77 -16.71 8.45
C ARG A 417 -26.38 -16.64 7.05
N SER A 418 -27.16 -15.61 6.76
CA SER A 418 -27.84 -15.41 5.47
C SER A 418 -27.00 -14.64 4.45
N VAL A 419 -25.76 -14.24 4.78
CA VAL A 419 -24.94 -13.46 3.86
C VAL A 419 -24.59 -14.27 2.62
N SER A 420 -24.67 -13.62 1.46
CA SER A 420 -24.30 -14.24 0.18
C SER A 420 -22.80 -14.14 -0.07
N LEU A 421 -22.28 -15.05 -0.91
CA LEU A 421 -20.88 -15.01 -1.34
C LEU A 421 -20.54 -13.67 -2.01
N GLY A 422 -21.45 -13.10 -2.82
CA GLY A 422 -21.24 -11.80 -3.47
C GLY A 422 -21.02 -10.68 -2.47
N VAL A 423 -21.87 -10.57 -1.45
CA VAL A 423 -21.70 -9.56 -0.40
C VAL A 423 -20.43 -9.81 0.42
N TYR A 424 -20.13 -11.06 0.73
CA TYR A 424 -18.92 -11.44 1.44
C TYR A 424 -17.65 -10.97 0.69
N LEU A 425 -17.55 -11.27 -0.61
CA LEU A 425 -16.40 -10.87 -1.43
C LEU A 425 -16.31 -9.35 -1.61
N LEU A 426 -17.47 -8.65 -1.74
CA LEU A 426 -17.49 -7.17 -1.76
C LEU A 426 -16.97 -6.55 -0.46
N LEU A 427 -17.12 -7.22 0.68
CA LEU A 427 -16.56 -6.76 1.95
C LEU A 427 -15.08 -7.15 2.11
N GLN A 428 -14.66 -8.26 1.50
CA GLN A 428 -13.28 -8.73 1.56
C GLN A 428 -12.33 -7.81 0.77
N ILE A 429 -12.72 -7.35 -0.42
CA ILE A 429 -11.91 -6.47 -1.27
C ILE A 429 -11.43 -5.22 -0.51
N PRO A 430 -12.30 -4.36 0.07
CA PRO A 430 -11.83 -3.20 0.81
C PRO A 430 -11.10 -3.57 2.11
N LEU A 431 -11.45 -4.67 2.77
CA LEU A 431 -10.75 -5.13 3.95
C LEU A 431 -9.27 -5.45 3.67
N VAL A 432 -8.97 -5.98 2.50
CA VAL A 432 -7.61 -6.32 2.09
C VAL A 432 -6.91 -5.13 1.43
N PHE A 433 -7.51 -4.51 0.42
CA PHE A 433 -6.82 -3.52 -0.40
C PHE A 433 -6.89 -2.08 0.13
N CYS A 434 -7.86 -1.76 1.00
CA CYS A 434 -8.01 -0.40 1.54
C CYS A 434 -7.35 -0.21 2.91
N CYS A 435 -6.64 -1.21 3.44
CA CYS A 435 -5.90 -1.10 4.70
C CYS A 435 -4.47 -0.56 4.55
N GLY A 436 -4.11 -0.03 3.39
CA GLY A 436 -2.77 0.51 3.12
C GLY A 436 -1.69 -0.55 2.86
N ILE A 437 -2.03 -1.85 2.84
CA ILE A 437 -1.03 -2.92 2.67
C ILE A 437 -0.29 -2.83 1.33
N MET A 438 -0.98 -2.40 0.26
CA MET A 438 -0.35 -2.24 -1.06
C MET A 438 0.72 -1.16 -1.05
N TYR A 439 0.46 -0.04 -0.35
CA TYR A 439 1.47 1.00 -0.15
C TYR A 439 2.68 0.45 0.63
N LEU A 440 2.43 -0.22 1.77
CA LEU A 440 3.50 -0.76 2.61
C LEU A 440 4.34 -1.82 1.88
N VAL A 441 3.71 -2.65 1.05
CA VAL A 441 4.40 -3.65 0.21
C VAL A 441 5.23 -2.99 -0.88
N LYS A 442 4.74 -1.89 -1.48
CA LYS A 442 5.47 -1.18 -2.54
C LYS A 442 6.64 -0.36 -2.02
N PHE A 443 6.51 0.17 -0.81
CA PHE A 443 7.54 0.93 -0.09
C PHE A 443 7.93 0.20 1.20
N PRO A 444 8.65 -0.94 1.09
CA PRO A 444 8.97 -1.81 2.22
C PRO A 444 10.12 -1.26 3.07
N THR A 445 9.85 -0.17 3.78
CA THR A 445 10.81 0.47 4.67
C THR A 445 10.84 -0.18 6.06
N PHE A 446 11.80 0.20 6.88
CA PHE A 446 11.81 -0.15 8.30
C PHE A 446 10.62 0.41 9.08
N TYR A 447 9.91 1.43 8.56
CA TYR A 447 8.60 1.86 9.07
C TYR A 447 7.48 0.91 8.66
N SER A 448 7.54 0.36 7.45
CA SER A 448 6.48 -0.49 6.91
C SER A 448 6.38 -1.84 7.61
N LEU A 449 7.52 -2.43 7.97
CA LEU A 449 7.55 -3.75 8.59
C LEU A 449 6.85 -3.80 9.95
N PRO A 450 7.11 -2.90 10.92
CA PRO A 450 6.41 -2.92 12.21
C PRO A 450 4.91 -2.61 12.07
N ILE A 451 4.51 -1.78 11.10
CA ILE A 451 3.09 -1.54 10.80
C ILE A 451 2.44 -2.84 10.31
N MET A 452 3.07 -3.53 9.33
CA MET A 452 2.55 -4.80 8.81
C MET A 452 2.50 -5.90 9.87
N CYS A 453 3.52 -5.99 10.73
CA CYS A 453 3.51 -6.89 11.88
C CYS A 453 2.33 -6.59 12.81
N GLY A 454 2.14 -5.33 13.18
CA GLY A 454 1.03 -4.90 14.03
C GLY A 454 -0.33 -5.22 13.43
N LEU A 455 -0.55 -4.96 12.15
CA LEU A 455 -1.79 -5.29 11.44
C LEU A 455 -2.04 -6.81 11.39
N ALA A 456 -1.02 -7.60 11.00
CA ALA A 456 -1.16 -9.05 10.92
C ALA A 456 -1.45 -9.68 12.29
N PHE A 457 -0.70 -9.29 13.33
CA PHE A 457 -0.95 -9.77 14.69
C PHE A 457 -2.32 -9.37 15.21
N SER A 458 -2.79 -8.16 14.91
CA SER A 458 -4.12 -7.70 15.33
C SER A 458 -5.23 -8.56 14.74
N VAL A 459 -5.21 -8.84 13.44
CA VAL A 459 -6.27 -9.68 12.81
C VAL A 459 -6.23 -11.13 13.29
N TRP A 460 -5.03 -11.71 13.46
CA TRP A 460 -4.89 -13.05 14.02
C TRP A 460 -5.29 -13.12 15.47
N GLY A 461 -4.96 -12.10 16.26
CA GLY A 461 -5.37 -11.96 17.66
C GLY A 461 -6.89 -11.96 17.78
N LEU A 462 -7.59 -11.12 17.02
CA LEU A 462 -9.05 -11.07 16.98
C LEU A 462 -9.67 -12.39 16.49
N TYR A 463 -9.10 -13.00 15.46
CA TYR A 463 -9.55 -14.30 14.97
C TYR A 463 -9.47 -15.37 16.06
N CYS A 464 -8.33 -15.49 16.74
CA CYS A 464 -8.13 -16.44 17.82
C CYS A 464 -9.11 -16.20 18.99
N TRP A 465 -9.33 -14.95 19.38
CA TRP A 465 -10.31 -14.60 20.40
C TRP A 465 -11.74 -14.98 20.01
N MET A 466 -12.14 -14.70 18.77
CA MET A 466 -13.44 -15.15 18.26
C MET A 466 -13.55 -16.67 18.18
N ARG A 467 -12.47 -17.35 17.81
CA ARG A 467 -12.41 -18.81 17.76
C ARG A 467 -12.58 -19.44 19.13
N SER A 468 -11.97 -18.84 20.18
CA SER A 468 -12.04 -19.35 21.55
C SER A 468 -13.48 -19.49 22.09
N ARG A 469 -14.41 -18.66 21.60
CA ARG A 469 -15.82 -18.67 22.05
C ARG A 469 -16.54 -19.97 21.72
N LEU A 470 -16.14 -20.69 20.67
CA LEU A 470 -16.79 -21.92 20.20
C LEU A 470 -15.87 -23.15 20.24
N ALA A 471 -14.62 -22.97 20.67
CA ALA A 471 -13.67 -24.07 20.76
C ALA A 471 -13.87 -24.89 22.03
N ALA A 472 -13.66 -26.20 21.95
CA ALA A 472 -13.62 -27.09 23.10
C ALA A 472 -12.43 -26.73 24.03
N HIS A 473 -11.26 -26.49 23.43
CA HIS A 473 -10.03 -26.08 24.12
C HIS A 473 -9.84 -24.57 24.00
N LYS A 474 -10.40 -23.82 24.95
CA LYS A 474 -10.40 -22.34 24.89
C LYS A 474 -9.06 -21.73 25.20
N CYS A 475 -8.32 -22.28 26.18
CA CYS A 475 -7.07 -21.71 26.69
C CYS A 475 -6.04 -21.48 25.59
N GLY A 476 -5.83 -22.44 24.70
CA GLY A 476 -4.86 -22.28 23.58
C GLY A 476 -5.22 -21.13 22.64
N TRP A 477 -6.50 -20.97 22.30
CA TRP A 477 -6.96 -19.87 21.45
C TRP A 477 -6.92 -18.52 22.16
N LEU A 478 -7.24 -18.49 23.47
CA LEU A 478 -7.13 -17.26 24.28
C LEU A 478 -5.66 -16.83 24.39
N PHE A 479 -4.78 -17.77 24.71
CA PHE A 479 -3.35 -17.50 24.81
C PHE A 479 -2.77 -17.01 23.47
N ALA A 480 -3.01 -17.73 22.36
CA ALA A 480 -2.53 -17.34 21.05
C ALA A 480 -3.05 -15.97 20.61
N GLY A 481 -4.35 -15.70 20.85
CA GLY A 481 -4.94 -14.40 20.53
C GLY A 481 -4.34 -13.26 21.35
N SER A 482 -4.14 -13.48 22.65
CA SER A 482 -3.54 -12.49 23.54
C SER A 482 -2.05 -12.31 23.28
N LEU A 483 -1.33 -13.36 22.88
CA LEU A 483 0.07 -13.25 22.49
C LEU A 483 0.21 -12.40 21.21
N CYS A 484 -0.60 -12.68 20.19
CA CYS A 484 -0.61 -11.85 18.99
C CYS A 484 -0.89 -10.38 19.33
N MET A 485 -1.94 -10.11 20.13
CA MET A 485 -2.26 -8.73 20.51
C MET A 485 -1.20 -8.07 21.39
N ALA A 486 -0.56 -8.80 22.29
CA ALA A 486 0.52 -8.26 23.11
C ALA A 486 1.76 -7.91 22.28
N LEU A 487 2.11 -8.74 21.29
CA LEU A 487 3.23 -8.48 20.39
C LEU A 487 3.04 -7.20 19.56
N VAL A 488 1.81 -6.76 19.34
CA VAL A 488 1.51 -5.46 18.69
C VAL A 488 2.17 -4.30 19.44
N ALA A 489 2.27 -4.35 20.78
CA ALA A 489 2.92 -3.30 21.57
C ALA A 489 4.41 -3.16 21.22
N GLY A 490 5.09 -4.26 20.91
CA GLY A 490 6.48 -4.27 20.50
C GLY A 490 6.70 -4.09 19.00
N CYS A 491 5.62 -3.84 18.23
CA CYS A 491 5.67 -3.44 16.81
C CYS A 491 5.30 -1.96 16.68
N ARG A 492 4.04 -1.63 16.93
CA ARG A 492 3.46 -0.28 16.89
C ARG A 492 2.48 -0.12 18.05
N PRO A 493 2.89 0.50 19.17
CA PRO A 493 2.07 0.60 20.38
C PRO A 493 0.69 1.22 20.15
N GLN A 494 0.55 2.14 19.19
CA GLN A 494 -0.73 2.79 18.87
C GLN A 494 -1.81 1.79 18.45
N LEU A 495 -1.43 0.71 17.75
CA LEU A 495 -2.37 -0.33 17.31
C LEU A 495 -2.87 -1.21 18.47
N LEU A 496 -2.24 -1.13 19.64
CA LEU A 496 -2.68 -1.86 20.84
C LEU A 496 -4.10 -1.46 21.29
N VAL A 497 -4.59 -0.29 20.86
CA VAL A 497 -5.97 0.16 21.06
C VAL A 497 -6.99 -0.88 20.62
N LEU A 498 -6.67 -1.71 19.60
CA LEU A 498 -7.51 -2.82 19.16
C LEU A 498 -7.74 -3.89 20.25
N SER A 499 -6.88 -3.95 21.26
CA SER A 499 -7.09 -4.82 22.44
C SER A 499 -8.33 -4.44 23.26
N LEU A 500 -8.85 -3.22 23.11
CA LEU A 500 -10.12 -2.81 23.74
C LEU A 500 -11.30 -3.64 23.22
N LEU A 501 -11.19 -4.29 22.07
CA LEU A 501 -12.19 -5.25 21.59
C LEU A 501 -12.30 -6.51 22.46
N ALA A 502 -11.33 -6.76 23.36
CA ALA A 502 -11.47 -7.79 24.39
C ALA A 502 -12.67 -7.53 25.33
N PHE A 503 -12.98 -6.27 25.63
CA PHE A 503 -14.09 -5.93 26.55
C PHE A 503 -15.44 -6.44 26.02
N PRO A 504 -15.93 -6.07 24.82
CA PRO A 504 -17.19 -6.59 24.34
C PRO A 504 -17.18 -8.11 24.13
N LEU A 505 -16.02 -8.72 23.90
CA LEU A 505 -15.90 -10.17 23.73
C LEU A 505 -15.94 -10.94 25.04
N PHE A 506 -15.30 -10.43 26.10
CA PHE A 506 -15.02 -11.20 27.31
C PHE A 506 -15.63 -10.63 28.59
N TRP A 507 -16.07 -9.35 28.62
CA TRP A 507 -16.62 -8.73 29.83
C TRP A 507 -17.79 -9.52 30.42
N ARG A 508 -18.78 -9.83 29.56
CA ARG A 508 -19.99 -10.53 30.04
C ARG A 508 -19.67 -11.90 30.65
N PRO A 509 -18.99 -12.84 29.98
CA PRO A 509 -18.75 -14.16 30.52
C PRO A 509 -17.85 -14.16 31.74
N TYR A 510 -16.82 -13.32 31.82
CA TYR A 510 -15.85 -13.36 32.90
C TYR A 510 -16.24 -12.47 34.10
N ILE A 511 -16.81 -11.30 33.86
CA ILE A 511 -17.14 -10.32 34.90
C ILE A 511 -18.61 -10.42 35.28
N THR A 512 -19.55 -10.19 34.33
CA THR A 512 -21.00 -10.14 34.65
C THR A 512 -21.54 -11.50 35.10
N GLU A 513 -21.16 -12.59 34.42
CA GLU A 513 -21.55 -13.96 34.77
C GLU A 513 -20.62 -14.58 35.82
N ARG A 514 -19.69 -13.79 36.39
CA ARG A 514 -18.76 -14.17 37.47
C ARG A 514 -17.95 -15.44 37.20
N ARG A 515 -17.77 -15.81 35.93
CA ARG A 515 -17.04 -17.02 35.55
C ARG A 515 -15.57 -16.97 35.98
N LEU A 516 -15.00 -15.77 36.13
CA LEU A 516 -13.64 -15.55 36.61
C LEU A 516 -13.38 -16.24 37.97
N PHE A 517 -14.38 -16.32 38.83
CA PHE A 517 -14.26 -16.91 40.15
C PHE A 517 -14.39 -18.45 40.18
N SER A 518 -14.59 -19.07 38.99
CA SER A 518 -14.53 -20.52 38.88
C SER A 518 -13.11 -20.98 38.49
N PRO A 519 -12.63 -22.18 38.94
CA PRO A 519 -11.28 -22.66 38.58
C PRO A 519 -11.02 -22.70 37.08
N ARG A 520 -12.03 -23.10 36.30
CA ARG A 520 -11.94 -23.12 34.83
C ARG A 520 -11.88 -21.71 34.26
N GLY A 521 -12.69 -20.77 34.76
CA GLY A 521 -12.72 -19.39 34.30
C GLY A 521 -11.45 -18.62 34.70
N ALA A 522 -10.92 -18.85 35.89
CA ALA A 522 -9.64 -18.30 36.33
C ALA A 522 -8.48 -18.76 35.43
N ARG A 523 -8.44 -20.06 35.07
CA ARG A 523 -7.45 -20.60 34.12
C ARG A 523 -7.59 -19.98 32.73
N GLU A 524 -8.82 -19.83 32.21
CA GLU A 524 -9.08 -19.19 30.93
C GLU A 524 -8.63 -17.72 30.95
N PHE A 525 -8.91 -17.00 32.03
CA PHE A 525 -8.49 -15.62 32.23
C PHE A 525 -6.96 -15.49 32.37
N ALA A 526 -6.30 -16.40 33.05
CA ALA A 526 -4.84 -16.46 33.08
C ALA A 526 -4.24 -16.63 31.69
N CYS A 527 -4.83 -17.51 30.86
CA CYS A 527 -4.41 -17.65 29.46
C CYS A 527 -4.65 -16.38 28.62
N LEU A 528 -5.63 -15.56 28.96
CA LEU A 528 -5.90 -14.27 28.32
C LEU A 528 -4.90 -13.20 28.76
N ALA A 529 -4.56 -13.14 30.06
CA ALA A 529 -3.76 -12.08 30.66
C ALA A 529 -2.24 -12.33 30.60
N ALA A 530 -1.80 -13.59 30.78
CA ALA A 530 -0.39 -13.92 30.89
C ALA A 530 0.48 -13.45 29.70
N PRO A 531 0.06 -13.59 28.42
CA PRO A 531 0.87 -13.09 27.31
C PRO A 531 1.12 -11.58 27.38
N TYR A 532 0.12 -10.80 27.79
CA TYR A 532 0.28 -9.36 27.99
C TYR A 532 1.28 -9.02 29.08
N LEU A 533 1.21 -9.74 30.21
CA LEU A 533 2.14 -9.52 31.33
C LEU A 533 3.59 -9.85 30.93
N VAL A 534 3.79 -10.95 30.22
CA VAL A 534 5.13 -11.38 29.78
C VAL A 534 5.71 -10.39 28.75
N VAL A 535 4.92 -10.02 27.74
CA VAL A 535 5.38 -9.09 26.69
C VAL A 535 5.60 -7.70 27.28
N ALA A 536 4.69 -7.23 28.13
CA ALA A 536 4.85 -5.94 28.82
C ALA A 536 6.12 -5.92 29.68
N ALA A 537 6.34 -6.96 30.50
CA ALA A 537 7.56 -7.07 31.29
C ALA A 537 8.83 -7.05 30.42
N GLY A 538 8.82 -7.77 29.30
CA GLY A 538 9.94 -7.75 28.34
C GLY A 538 10.19 -6.37 27.72
N ILE A 539 9.13 -5.66 27.30
CA ILE A 539 9.24 -4.31 26.75
C ILE A 539 9.70 -3.32 27.82
N MET A 540 9.14 -3.39 29.02
CA MET A 540 9.53 -2.53 30.14
C MET A 540 11.00 -2.74 30.53
N TRP A 541 11.44 -3.99 30.60
CA TRP A 541 12.86 -4.31 30.82
C TRP A 541 13.75 -3.72 29.70
N TYR A 542 13.36 -3.89 28.45
CA TYR A 542 14.07 -3.38 27.28
C TYR A 542 14.15 -1.84 27.29
N ASN A 543 13.08 -1.16 27.68
CA ASN A 543 13.08 0.29 27.83
C ASN A 543 14.00 0.75 28.97
N HIS A 544 13.90 0.10 30.14
CA HIS A 544 14.73 0.44 31.28
C HIS A 544 16.22 0.23 31.00
N ALA A 545 16.58 -0.86 30.32
CA ALA A 545 17.96 -1.16 29.97
C ALA A 545 18.58 -0.15 28.99
N ARG A 546 17.74 0.58 28.21
CA ARG A 546 18.23 1.59 27.23
C ARG A 546 18.16 3.02 27.77
N PHE A 547 17.11 3.34 28.48
CA PHE A 547 16.75 4.72 28.82
C PHE A 547 16.53 4.94 30.33
N GLY A 548 16.84 3.94 31.17
CA GLY A 548 16.66 4.03 32.62
C GLY A 548 15.20 4.14 33.08
N SER A 549 14.22 4.08 32.16
CA SER A 549 12.79 4.23 32.43
C SER A 549 11.98 3.07 31.85
N PHE A 550 11.04 2.50 32.62
CA PHE A 550 10.18 1.42 32.15
C PHE A 550 9.18 1.83 31.07
N THR A 551 8.83 3.11 31.00
CA THR A 551 7.79 3.65 30.12
C THR A 551 8.32 4.55 29.00
N ASP A 552 9.62 4.79 28.93
CA ASP A 552 10.23 5.56 27.87
C ASP A 552 10.62 4.65 26.70
N PHE A 553 10.05 4.95 25.53
CA PHE A 553 10.30 4.22 24.30
C PHE A 553 11.41 4.86 23.46
N GLY A 554 12.03 5.94 23.91
CA GLY A 554 13.10 6.64 23.22
C GLY A 554 12.64 7.66 22.16
N ALA A 555 11.34 7.86 22.00
CA ALA A 555 10.82 8.76 20.97
C ALA A 555 11.20 10.23 21.19
N ASN A 556 11.44 10.64 22.43
CA ASN A 556 11.87 12.00 22.74
C ASN A 556 13.34 12.25 22.39
N TYR A 557 14.15 11.22 22.31
CA TYR A 557 15.58 11.30 22.02
C TYR A 557 15.91 11.20 20.53
N ASN A 558 14.89 11.23 19.67
CA ASN A 558 15.05 10.97 18.25
C ASN A 558 15.68 12.16 17.51
N LEU A 559 16.76 11.92 16.80
CA LEU A 559 17.46 12.88 15.96
C LEU A 559 16.75 13.04 14.61
N THR A 560 15.66 13.80 14.60
CA THR A 560 14.87 14.10 13.39
C THR A 560 14.96 15.56 12.97
N VAL A 561 14.16 15.93 11.99
CA VAL A 561 13.96 17.32 11.56
C VAL A 561 13.25 18.20 12.60
N ASN A 562 12.67 17.58 13.63
CA ASN A 562 11.97 18.28 14.73
C ASN A 562 12.66 17.96 16.05
N ASP A 563 12.73 18.94 16.93
CA ASP A 563 13.12 18.71 18.31
C ASP A 563 11.97 18.03 19.06
N MET A 564 12.17 16.75 19.34
CA MET A 564 11.15 15.91 19.95
C MET A 564 11.04 16.11 21.46
N THR A 565 12.04 16.73 22.10
CA THR A 565 12.00 17.06 23.53
C THR A 565 11.05 18.21 23.83
N LYS A 566 10.81 19.10 22.85
CA LYS A 566 9.90 20.25 22.95
C LYS A 566 8.47 19.96 22.54
N ARG A 567 8.08 18.67 22.46
CA ARG A 567 6.69 18.28 22.21
C ARG A 567 5.78 18.66 23.37
N GLY A 568 4.85 19.57 23.10
CA GLY A 568 3.80 19.97 24.03
C GLY A 568 2.42 19.44 23.62
N TRP A 569 1.51 19.39 24.58
CA TRP A 569 0.10 19.18 24.32
C TRP A 569 -0.50 20.47 23.75
N ASN A 570 -0.92 20.44 22.48
CA ASN A 570 -1.62 21.56 21.87
C ASN A 570 -3.02 21.12 21.43
N ILE A 571 -4.01 21.45 22.27
CA ILE A 571 -5.42 21.11 22.01
C ILE A 571 -5.92 21.77 20.72
N GLY A 572 -5.35 22.92 20.34
CA GLY A 572 -5.70 23.62 19.12
C GLY A 572 -5.44 22.82 17.85
N ARG A 573 -4.52 21.87 17.87
CA ARG A 573 -4.26 20.96 16.74
C ARG A 573 -5.33 19.90 16.53
N LEU A 574 -6.19 19.64 17.52
CA LEU A 574 -7.12 18.52 17.47
C LEU A 574 -8.14 18.68 16.33
N ALA A 575 -8.75 19.85 16.17
CA ALA A 575 -9.76 20.09 15.16
C ALA A 575 -9.18 20.01 13.72
N PRO A 576 -8.07 20.69 13.37
CA PRO A 576 -7.42 20.53 12.08
C PRO A 576 -6.98 19.09 11.80
N ALA A 577 -6.42 18.39 12.80
CA ALA A 577 -6.01 17.01 12.65
C ALA A 577 -7.20 16.08 12.37
N LEU A 578 -8.30 16.22 13.12
CA LEU A 578 -9.51 15.45 12.86
C LEU A 578 -10.07 15.71 11.45
N PHE A 579 -10.04 16.96 10.99
CA PHE A 579 -10.44 17.27 9.63
C PHE A 579 -9.52 16.59 8.61
N ALA A 580 -8.20 16.75 8.75
CA ALA A 580 -7.22 16.17 7.84
C ALA A 580 -7.31 14.64 7.78
N TYR A 581 -7.37 13.97 8.94
CA TYR A 581 -7.42 12.51 8.98
C TYR A 581 -8.76 11.90 8.56
N PHE A 582 -9.87 12.61 8.76
CA PHE A 582 -11.19 12.04 8.47
C PHE A 582 -11.82 12.59 7.20
N LEU A 583 -11.78 13.89 6.97
CA LEU A 583 -12.65 14.57 6.01
C LEU A 583 -11.93 15.25 4.85
N GLN A 584 -10.62 15.49 4.95
CA GLN A 584 -9.84 16.17 3.91
C GLN A 584 -10.09 15.53 2.54
N PRO A 585 -10.59 16.26 1.53
CA PRO A 585 -10.68 15.73 0.18
C PRO A 585 -9.29 15.67 -0.47
N PRO A 586 -9.03 14.75 -1.40
CA PRO A 586 -7.86 14.82 -2.26
C PRO A 586 -7.97 16.05 -3.18
N SER A 587 -6.84 16.57 -3.64
CA SER A 587 -6.82 17.61 -4.66
C SER A 587 -7.12 17.05 -6.04
N ALA A 588 -7.87 17.78 -6.85
CA ALA A 588 -8.11 17.42 -8.23
C ALA A 588 -6.97 17.94 -9.13
N THR A 589 -6.62 17.17 -10.14
CA THR A 589 -5.62 17.52 -11.15
C THR A 589 -6.12 17.22 -12.56
N GLY A 590 -5.61 17.89 -13.58
CA GLY A 590 -5.92 17.61 -14.98
C GLY A 590 -5.21 16.39 -15.56
N VAL A 591 -4.29 15.77 -14.82
CA VAL A 591 -3.50 14.62 -15.26
C VAL A 591 -4.02 13.34 -14.60
N PHE A 592 -4.08 12.24 -15.36
CA PHE A 592 -4.45 10.94 -14.80
C PHE A 592 -3.51 10.55 -13.62
N PRO A 593 -4.03 10.10 -12.47
CA PRO A 593 -5.39 9.63 -12.17
C PRO A 593 -6.40 10.70 -11.72
N TYR A 594 -6.21 11.97 -12.05
CA TYR A 594 -7.07 13.11 -11.76
C TYR A 594 -7.22 13.47 -10.28
N LEU A 595 -6.51 12.78 -9.44
CA LEU A 595 -6.42 13.01 -7.99
C LEU A 595 -4.95 13.01 -7.60
N GLN A 596 -4.60 13.93 -6.73
CA GLN A 596 -3.25 14.04 -6.16
C GLN A 596 -3.37 14.29 -4.64
N PRO A 597 -2.27 14.10 -3.89
CA PRO A 597 -2.23 14.46 -2.49
C PRO A 597 -2.67 15.92 -2.30
N ALA A 598 -3.49 16.15 -1.28
CA ALA A 598 -3.82 17.51 -0.88
C ALA A 598 -2.63 18.10 -0.10
N PRO A 599 -2.02 19.20 -0.55
CA PRO A 599 -1.06 19.89 0.28
C PRO A 599 -1.78 20.41 1.53
N PHE A 600 -1.33 19.96 2.68
CA PHE A 600 -1.84 20.43 3.95
C PHE A 600 -0.79 21.34 4.57
N ASP A 601 -0.79 22.59 4.12
CA ASP A 601 0.04 23.65 4.68
C ASP A 601 -0.88 24.61 5.44
N THR A 602 -1.05 24.35 6.73
CA THR A 602 -1.85 25.23 7.59
C THR A 602 -1.00 25.77 8.73
N THR A 603 -1.03 27.07 8.86
CA THR A 603 -0.61 27.73 10.07
C THR A 603 -1.81 27.86 11.00
N TYR A 604 -1.79 27.14 12.11
CA TYR A 604 -2.82 27.22 13.13
C TYR A 604 -2.19 27.59 14.47
N MET A 605 -2.69 28.65 15.08
CA MET A 605 -2.16 29.19 16.35
C MET A 605 -0.63 29.39 16.36
N GLY A 606 -0.08 29.93 15.27
CA GLY A 606 1.35 30.20 15.13
C GLY A 606 2.23 28.98 14.85
N GLN A 607 1.64 27.81 14.61
CA GLN A 607 2.35 26.59 14.24
C GLN A 607 1.98 26.15 12.84
N THR A 608 2.99 25.98 12.00
CA THR A 608 2.82 25.44 10.66
C THR A 608 2.85 23.92 10.69
N ILE A 609 1.81 23.29 10.14
CA ILE A 609 1.75 21.85 9.93
C ILE A 609 1.93 21.62 8.45
N LYS A 610 3.05 20.96 8.09
CA LYS A 610 3.34 20.54 6.71
C LYS A 610 3.24 19.02 6.63
N GLU A 611 2.11 18.52 6.15
CA GLU A 611 1.93 17.09 5.87
C GLU A 611 1.28 16.93 4.51
N VAL A 612 1.83 16.03 3.71
CA VAL A 612 1.21 15.65 2.44
C VAL A 612 0.25 14.50 2.73
N THR A 613 -1.05 14.75 2.55
CA THR A 613 -2.09 13.74 2.74
C THR A 613 -2.80 13.46 1.43
N PHE A 614 -3.07 12.18 1.14
CA PHE A 614 -3.93 11.80 0.00
C PHE A 614 -5.40 12.17 0.20
N GLY A 615 -5.75 12.57 1.41
CA GLY A 615 -7.11 12.87 1.83
C GLY A 615 -7.47 12.11 3.10
N GLY A 616 -8.57 12.53 3.72
CA GLY A 616 -9.11 11.88 4.91
C GLY A 616 -9.68 10.50 4.63
N ILE A 617 -9.80 9.69 5.67
CA ILE A 617 -10.23 8.29 5.56
C ILE A 617 -11.60 8.13 4.87
N PHE A 618 -12.54 9.06 5.08
CA PHE A 618 -13.86 9.02 4.43
C PHE A 618 -13.81 9.36 2.94
N ALA A 619 -12.83 10.14 2.50
CA ALA A 619 -12.60 10.44 1.09
C ALA A 619 -11.89 9.25 0.40
N CYS A 620 -10.87 8.69 1.06
CA CYS A 620 -10.11 7.54 0.55
C CYS A 620 -10.91 6.23 0.58
N LEU A 621 -11.79 6.06 1.57
CA LEU A 621 -12.62 4.88 1.79
C LEU A 621 -14.11 5.23 1.85
N PRO A 622 -14.75 5.55 0.70
CA PRO A 622 -16.15 5.99 0.68
C PRO A 622 -17.14 5.01 1.31
N VAL A 623 -16.80 3.71 1.39
CA VAL A 623 -17.60 2.70 2.07
C VAL A 623 -17.84 3.01 3.55
N LEU A 624 -16.93 3.77 4.18
CA LEU A 624 -17.06 4.17 5.58
C LEU A 624 -18.22 5.17 5.83
N TRP A 625 -18.72 5.87 4.80
CA TRP A 625 -19.91 6.71 4.92
C TRP A 625 -21.17 5.94 5.32
N ILE A 626 -21.12 4.60 5.32
CA ILE A 626 -22.19 3.77 5.88
C ILE A 626 -22.24 3.85 7.43
N LEU A 627 -21.14 4.20 8.10
CA LEU A 627 -21.03 4.21 9.57
C LEU A 627 -22.04 5.15 10.26
N PRO A 628 -22.28 6.39 9.81
CA PRO A 628 -23.33 7.26 10.37
C PRO A 628 -24.73 6.62 10.35
N PHE A 629 -24.99 5.74 9.38
CA PHE A 629 -26.25 5.02 9.26
C PHE A 629 -26.28 3.71 10.04
N SER A 630 -25.19 3.33 10.69
CA SER A 630 -25.03 2.07 11.43
C SER A 630 -26.13 1.86 12.48
N ARG A 631 -26.59 2.91 13.18
CA ARG A 631 -27.70 2.84 14.14
C ARG A 631 -29.01 2.36 13.51
N ARG A 632 -29.33 2.78 12.28
CA ARG A 632 -30.49 2.30 11.54
C ARG A 632 -30.34 0.85 11.13
N ILE A 633 -29.16 0.48 10.64
CA ILE A 633 -28.83 -0.87 10.21
C ILE A 633 -28.85 -1.83 11.41
N LEU A 634 -28.28 -1.42 12.54
CA LEU A 634 -28.25 -2.19 13.78
C LEU A 634 -29.65 -2.41 14.40
N LYS A 635 -30.55 -1.45 14.26
CA LYS A 635 -31.94 -1.59 14.72
C LYS A 635 -32.73 -2.62 13.92
N LEU A 636 -32.39 -2.82 12.65
CA LEU A 636 -33.20 -3.61 11.73
C LEU A 636 -33.06 -5.13 11.90
N ARG A 637 -31.97 -5.69 12.43
CA ARG A 637 -31.79 -7.15 12.46
C ARG A 637 -30.82 -7.76 13.49
N ILE A 638 -30.22 -7.00 14.39
CA ILE A 638 -29.27 -7.59 15.34
C ILE A 638 -29.94 -7.73 16.71
N SER A 639 -30.44 -8.92 17.00
CA SER A 639 -31.14 -9.22 18.25
C SER A 639 -30.21 -9.42 19.45
N GLN A 640 -28.91 -9.62 19.24
CA GLN A 640 -27.96 -9.90 20.32
C GLN A 640 -27.26 -8.61 20.80
N ARG A 641 -27.41 -8.31 22.09
CA ARG A 641 -26.80 -7.15 22.77
C ARG A 641 -25.26 -7.11 22.61
N SER A 642 -24.59 -8.27 22.63
CA SER A 642 -23.14 -8.38 22.43
C SER A 642 -22.68 -7.92 21.06
N THR A 643 -23.44 -8.23 20.01
CA THR A 643 -23.11 -7.82 18.63
C THR A 643 -23.25 -6.31 18.44
N ARG A 644 -24.28 -5.71 19.09
CA ARG A 644 -24.43 -4.23 19.10
C ARG A 644 -23.27 -3.55 19.81
N THR A 645 -22.79 -4.13 20.91
CA THR A 645 -21.64 -3.58 21.66
C THR A 645 -20.36 -3.68 20.83
N ILE A 646 -20.10 -4.83 20.17
CA ILE A 646 -18.94 -5.00 19.30
C ILE A 646 -18.99 -4.00 18.14
N ALA A 647 -20.14 -3.88 17.48
CA ALA A 647 -20.30 -2.91 16.39
C ALA A 647 -20.14 -1.45 16.88
N GLY A 648 -20.63 -1.13 18.06
CA GLY A 648 -20.45 0.18 18.69
C GLY A 648 -18.97 0.49 18.99
N VAL A 649 -18.23 -0.47 19.51
CA VAL A 649 -16.79 -0.32 19.80
C VAL A 649 -15.99 -0.19 18.49
N ILE A 650 -16.30 -0.98 17.46
CA ILE A 650 -15.64 -0.86 16.14
C ILE A 650 -15.87 0.53 15.52
N VAL A 651 -17.05 1.13 15.73
CA VAL A 651 -17.36 2.48 15.22
C VAL A 651 -16.58 3.56 15.97
N VAL A 652 -16.28 3.32 17.24
CA VAL A 652 -15.56 4.29 18.10
C VAL A 652 -14.04 4.17 17.94
N LEU A 653 -13.53 2.95 17.68
CA LEU A 653 -12.12 2.67 17.44
C LEU A 653 -11.72 2.96 15.99
#